data_365ed7da1830e8a1da2728ffc961cc3d
#
_entry.id   365ed7da1830e8a1da2728ffc961cc3d
#
_cell.length_a   1.000
_cell.length_b   1.000
_cell.length_c   1.000
_cell.angle_alpha   90.00
_cell.angle_beta   90.00
_cell.angle_gamma   90.00
#
_symmetry.space_group_name_H-M   'P 1'
#
loop_
_entity.id
_entity.type
_entity.pdbx_description
1 polymer ?
#
loop_
_entity_poly.entity_id
_entity_poly.type
_entity_poly.pdbx_seq_one_letter_code
_entity_poly.pdbx_strand_id
1 'polypeptide(L)'
;MKNIKLLATITGCLFLLTAKAQKEGNIWHFGQGAALDFNSGTATITTPSSMWSFEGSASIADANGNLLFYSNGGGRDPILSGQSSGKIWNRNHEVMYDMGNTEGGGFSSAQSSVIVPRPGVANHYFLFTMEEIEFDLGGSVPGQPQGRGLSYFDVDMSLNGGLGSVASYTGLALVPSYEGLCAIRHTNGSDYWILAHNDTFGLAVFPVNTLGVGTPLFYNTPNGTGGIIKASPNGKWLTCTRDFGQTLYQFDPSSGLISNPLQLNAVLNNAEFSPNSKRLFGITSNASVIYFDLTSPDINASQTTVSTLSNIGIINAQMQLAPDGKIYFIQASFIDNTVFLSTIVCPNTAPFIELKKFDYTMPGGNSFFGLPNFDNAIFRRDIDPPLPVDLGTVQTLCENQSVVLNAGVNNASYNWSNGSTFQTLTALSAGTYTVTVTAPGCGIGVDSVVIKQVVLNLEAGSDQSLCAGNTELLEASGNGTLSWSPAAAVSNPAIATPFFVGDSSTVLVLTASLDGCSAQDSFEVTVLPIPSLSVVPMDSTILAGSSVQLVGTGTGTVTWTPTDGLSCTNCLNPVATPTETTLYTMVVTNAIGCSASASVTVTVTPPDCTPDFPNAFTPNGDAANDQFKPIGDAIESFELSVYNRWGQKVYKGSSAWDGRLNDQDAPSDVYIYTVDVNICGGVLSRKGDVTLLR
;
A
#
# COMPACT_ATOMS: atom_id res chain seq x y z
N MET A 1 31.62 -53.81 55.34
CA MET A 1 30.37 -54.23 54.71
C MET A 1 29.68 -52.98 54.20
N LYS A 2 29.91 -52.67 52.94
CA LYS A 2 29.36 -51.47 52.24
C LYS A 2 28.26 -51.94 51.29
N ASN A 3 27.04 -51.49 51.49
CA ASN A 3 25.93 -51.73 50.59
C ASN A 3 26.04 -50.81 49.36
N ILE A 4 26.20 -51.36 48.21
CA ILE A 4 26.11 -50.70 46.93
C ILE A 4 24.65 -50.81 46.46
N LYS A 5 23.92 -49.72 46.42
CA LYS A 5 22.62 -49.62 45.75
C LYS A 5 22.85 -49.38 44.27
N LEU A 6 22.45 -50.32 43.45
CA LEU A 6 22.43 -50.24 41.98
C LEU A 6 21.20 -49.44 41.60
N LEU A 7 21.41 -48.22 41.07
CA LEU A 7 20.35 -47.38 40.48
C LEU A 7 20.22 -47.80 39.00
N ALA A 8 19.17 -48.52 38.67
CA ALA A 8 18.82 -48.82 37.29
C ALA A 8 18.09 -47.60 36.71
N THR A 9 18.77 -46.88 35.82
CA THR A 9 18.18 -45.81 35.01
C THR A 9 17.44 -46.45 33.83
N ILE A 10 16.12 -46.53 33.91
CA ILE A 10 15.28 -46.90 32.76
C ILE A 10 15.15 -45.66 31.87
N THR A 11 15.93 -45.56 30.83
CA THR A 11 15.76 -44.60 29.76
C THR A 11 14.62 -45.08 28.86
N GLY A 12 13.39 -44.68 29.21
CA GLY A 12 12.24 -44.88 28.35
C GLY A 12 12.38 -43.97 27.13
N CYS A 13 12.71 -44.52 26.01
CA CYS A 13 12.62 -43.87 24.72
C CYS A 13 11.13 -43.67 24.40
N LEU A 14 10.58 -42.52 24.77
CA LEU A 14 9.25 -42.08 24.31
C LEU A 14 9.41 -41.78 22.83
N PHE A 15 9.11 -42.73 21.95
CA PHE A 15 8.80 -42.43 20.55
C PHE A 15 7.48 -41.62 20.56
N LEU A 16 7.57 -40.32 20.61
CA LEU A 16 6.52 -39.44 20.16
C LEU A 16 6.36 -39.70 18.65
N LEU A 17 5.48 -40.64 18.30
CA LEU A 17 4.87 -40.67 16.98
C LEU A 17 4.09 -39.35 16.87
N THR A 18 4.76 -38.32 16.36
CA THR A 18 4.05 -37.16 15.85
C THR A 18 3.23 -37.65 14.67
N ALA A 19 1.93 -37.88 14.89
CA ALA A 19 0.98 -38.02 13.81
C ALA A 19 1.19 -36.77 12.95
N LYS A 20 1.79 -36.96 11.76
CA LYS A 20 1.86 -35.87 10.76
C LYS A 20 0.42 -35.45 10.52
N ALA A 21 0.09 -34.21 10.81
CA ALA A 21 -1.22 -33.67 10.47
C ALA A 21 -1.41 -33.87 8.96
N GLN A 22 -2.46 -34.59 8.59
CA GLN A 22 -2.83 -34.77 7.20
C GLN A 22 -3.29 -33.43 6.68
N LYS A 23 -2.60 -32.87 5.69
CA LYS A 23 -2.88 -31.54 5.15
C LYS A 23 -3.49 -31.60 3.74
N GLU A 24 -3.86 -32.78 3.30
CA GLU A 24 -4.41 -33.01 1.96
C GLU A 24 -5.73 -32.26 1.72
N GLY A 25 -6.47 -31.94 2.77
CA GLY A 25 -7.71 -31.16 2.72
C GLY A 25 -7.54 -29.70 3.09
N ASN A 26 -6.33 -29.14 3.19
CA ASN A 26 -6.11 -27.79 3.69
C ASN A 26 -6.43 -26.67 2.69
N ILE A 27 -6.53 -26.97 1.41
CA ILE A 27 -6.88 -25.97 0.37
C ILE A 27 -8.24 -26.32 -0.22
N TRP A 28 -9.17 -25.37 -0.12
CA TRP A 28 -10.52 -25.51 -0.65
C TRP A 28 -10.73 -24.58 -1.83
N HIS A 29 -11.20 -25.14 -2.95
CA HIS A 29 -11.69 -24.40 -4.09
C HIS A 29 -13.14 -24.78 -4.34
N PHE A 30 -14.04 -23.79 -4.44
CA PHE A 30 -15.47 -24.02 -4.57
C PHE A 30 -16.20 -22.82 -5.18
N GLY A 31 -17.46 -23.01 -5.55
CA GLY A 31 -18.32 -21.96 -6.06
C GLY A 31 -17.73 -21.26 -7.30
N GLN A 32 -17.91 -19.96 -7.37
CA GLN A 32 -17.41 -19.12 -8.46
C GLN A 32 -16.09 -18.45 -8.05
N GLY A 33 -14.99 -19.21 -8.09
CA GLY A 33 -13.67 -18.69 -7.78
C GLY A 33 -13.33 -18.62 -6.30
N ALA A 34 -14.17 -19.13 -5.39
CA ALA A 34 -13.89 -19.11 -3.96
C ALA A 34 -12.73 -20.03 -3.58
N ALA A 35 -11.89 -19.57 -2.65
CA ALA A 35 -10.79 -20.38 -2.13
C ALA A 35 -10.47 -20.06 -0.66
N LEU A 36 -10.23 -21.14 0.11
CA LEU A 36 -9.82 -21.07 1.51
C LEU A 36 -8.52 -21.86 1.72
N ASP A 37 -7.64 -21.31 2.56
CA ASP A 37 -6.42 -21.96 3.02
C ASP A 37 -6.48 -22.17 4.54
N PHE A 38 -6.27 -23.42 4.98
CA PHE A 38 -6.25 -23.82 6.39
C PHE A 38 -4.83 -24.11 6.90
N ASN A 39 -3.78 -23.78 6.17
CA ASN A 39 -2.40 -24.09 6.57
C ASN A 39 -1.95 -23.34 7.83
N SER A 40 -2.56 -22.19 8.12
CA SER A 40 -2.36 -21.43 9.36
C SER A 40 -3.06 -22.05 10.60
N GLY A 41 -3.88 -23.09 10.40
CA GLY A 41 -4.73 -23.68 11.44
C GLY A 41 -6.13 -23.09 11.53
N THR A 42 -6.42 -22.01 10.83
CA THR A 42 -7.74 -21.39 10.67
C THR A 42 -7.97 -21.05 9.20
N ALA A 43 -9.25 -20.93 8.81
CA ALA A 43 -9.58 -20.56 7.43
C ALA A 43 -9.10 -19.14 7.11
N THR A 44 -8.30 -19.02 6.08
CA THR A 44 -7.89 -17.75 5.47
C THR A 44 -8.27 -17.74 3.98
N ILE A 45 -8.60 -16.57 3.48
CA ILE A 45 -8.91 -16.40 2.06
C ILE A 45 -7.59 -16.46 1.27
N THR A 46 -7.58 -17.24 0.19
CA THR A 46 -6.41 -17.36 -0.68
C THR A 46 -6.74 -16.97 -2.12
N THR A 47 -5.78 -17.14 -3.02
CA THR A 47 -5.91 -16.78 -4.44
C THR A 47 -7.19 -17.37 -5.04
N PRO A 48 -8.01 -16.56 -5.72
CA PRO A 48 -9.23 -17.03 -6.37
C PRO A 48 -8.94 -18.15 -7.36
N SER A 49 -9.83 -19.16 -7.42
CA SER A 49 -9.74 -20.26 -8.38
C SER A 49 -10.27 -19.84 -9.76
N SER A 50 -9.87 -20.60 -10.78
CA SER A 50 -10.51 -20.51 -12.11
C SER A 50 -11.80 -21.33 -12.22
N MET A 51 -12.23 -21.93 -11.11
CA MET A 51 -13.39 -22.81 -11.07
C MET A 51 -14.70 -22.03 -11.14
N TRP A 52 -15.65 -22.61 -11.82
CA TRP A 52 -17.06 -22.24 -11.77
C TRP A 52 -17.88 -23.49 -11.46
N SER A 53 -18.51 -23.53 -10.30
CA SER A 53 -19.37 -24.63 -9.84
C SER A 53 -20.57 -24.06 -9.11
N PHE A 54 -21.74 -24.68 -9.29
CA PHE A 54 -22.94 -24.29 -8.58
C PHE A 54 -23.08 -25.04 -7.25
N GLU A 55 -22.85 -26.35 -7.23
CA GLU A 55 -23.07 -27.19 -6.06
C GLU A 55 -21.81 -27.98 -5.64
N GLY A 56 -21.27 -28.82 -6.47
CA GLY A 56 -20.21 -29.74 -6.08
C GLY A 56 -18.81 -29.32 -6.55
N SER A 57 -17.82 -29.69 -5.77
CA SER A 57 -16.42 -29.54 -6.15
C SER A 57 -15.52 -30.49 -5.36
N ALA A 58 -14.29 -30.66 -5.79
CA ALA A 58 -13.24 -31.34 -5.03
C ALA A 58 -11.91 -30.63 -5.22
N SER A 59 -11.11 -30.58 -4.19
CA SER A 59 -9.73 -30.10 -4.21
C SER A 59 -8.85 -31.00 -3.38
N ILE A 60 -7.56 -31.07 -3.72
CA ILE A 60 -6.60 -31.84 -2.95
C ILE A 60 -5.26 -31.13 -2.88
N ALA A 61 -4.63 -31.19 -1.70
CA ALA A 61 -3.29 -30.70 -1.45
C ALA A 61 -2.32 -31.87 -1.21
N ASP A 62 -1.03 -31.56 -1.20
CA ASP A 62 0.00 -32.52 -0.78
C ASP A 62 0.07 -32.62 0.75
N ALA A 63 0.91 -33.52 1.28
CA ALA A 63 1.10 -33.70 2.71
C ALA A 63 1.70 -32.47 3.43
N ASN A 64 2.15 -31.46 2.70
CA ASN A 64 2.63 -30.17 3.25
C ASN A 64 1.54 -29.08 3.21
N GLY A 65 0.41 -29.37 2.53
CA GLY A 65 -0.70 -28.45 2.37
C GLY A 65 -0.60 -27.56 1.12
N ASN A 66 0.25 -27.91 0.15
CA ASN A 66 0.31 -27.19 -1.12
C ASN A 66 -0.74 -27.77 -2.08
N LEU A 67 -1.51 -26.91 -2.73
CA LEU A 67 -2.49 -27.31 -3.72
C LEU A 67 -1.84 -28.20 -4.81
N LEU A 68 -2.48 -29.30 -5.14
CA LEU A 68 -2.12 -30.15 -6.27
C LEU A 68 -3.03 -29.85 -7.47
N PHE A 69 -4.31 -30.12 -7.32
CA PHE A 69 -5.31 -29.86 -8.34
C PHE A 69 -6.73 -29.79 -7.74
N TYR A 70 -7.68 -29.33 -8.54
CA TYR A 70 -9.07 -29.24 -8.16
C TYR A 70 -9.98 -29.42 -9.39
N SER A 71 -11.27 -29.71 -9.14
CA SER A 71 -12.25 -29.96 -10.19
C SER A 71 -13.64 -29.50 -9.76
N ASN A 72 -14.45 -29.07 -10.72
CA ASN A 72 -15.89 -28.87 -10.56
C ASN A 72 -16.72 -30.13 -10.84
N GLY A 73 -16.06 -31.27 -11.07
CA GLY A 73 -16.72 -32.57 -11.27
C GLY A 73 -17.33 -32.82 -12.63
N GLY A 74 -17.52 -31.80 -13.39
CA GLY A 74 -18.14 -31.88 -14.69
C GLY A 74 -19.14 -30.76 -14.94
N GLY A 75 -19.66 -30.63 -16.13
CA GLY A 75 -20.58 -29.57 -16.47
C GLY A 75 -21.46 -29.98 -17.63
N ARG A 76 -22.75 -29.94 -17.41
CA ARG A 76 -23.76 -30.08 -18.44
C ARG A 76 -24.89 -29.09 -18.16
N ASP A 77 -24.61 -27.81 -18.31
CA ASP A 77 -25.68 -26.82 -18.33
C ASP A 77 -25.76 -26.17 -19.71
N PRO A 78 -26.79 -26.47 -20.50
CA PRO A 78 -27.02 -25.84 -21.79
C PRO A 78 -27.49 -24.38 -21.68
N ILE A 79 -27.90 -23.93 -20.48
CA ILE A 79 -28.55 -22.62 -20.29
C ILE A 79 -27.54 -21.49 -20.13
N LEU A 80 -26.38 -21.76 -19.54
CA LEU A 80 -25.33 -20.76 -19.32
C LEU A 80 -24.22 -20.91 -20.37
N SER A 81 -24.49 -20.41 -21.56
CA SER A 81 -23.58 -20.48 -22.71
C SER A 81 -22.16 -20.04 -22.37
N GLY A 82 -21.21 -20.96 -22.47
CA GLY A 82 -19.78 -20.71 -22.51
C GLY A 82 -18.98 -21.05 -21.25
N GLN A 83 -19.58 -21.51 -20.16
CA GLN A 83 -18.86 -21.83 -18.91
C GLN A 83 -19.12 -23.23 -18.33
N SER A 84 -19.83 -24.07 -19.00
CA SER A 84 -20.45 -25.29 -18.50
C SER A 84 -19.68 -26.59 -18.67
N SER A 85 -18.42 -26.56 -19.14
CA SER A 85 -17.63 -27.79 -19.23
C SER A 85 -17.02 -28.17 -17.90
N GLY A 86 -17.09 -29.48 -17.56
CA GLY A 86 -16.31 -30.03 -16.47
C GLY A 86 -14.83 -29.90 -16.73
N LYS A 87 -14.08 -29.48 -15.71
CA LYS A 87 -12.64 -29.26 -15.86
C LYS A 87 -11.86 -29.75 -14.65
N ILE A 88 -10.62 -30.08 -14.91
CA ILE A 88 -9.60 -30.30 -13.88
C ILE A 88 -8.55 -29.21 -14.07
N TRP A 89 -8.26 -28.48 -13.00
CA TRP A 89 -7.23 -27.43 -12.99
C TRP A 89 -6.07 -27.81 -12.11
N ASN A 90 -4.86 -27.48 -12.54
CA ASN A 90 -3.66 -27.64 -11.74
C ASN A 90 -3.50 -26.53 -10.69
N ARG A 91 -2.40 -26.59 -9.90
CA ARG A 91 -2.09 -25.59 -8.86
C ARG A 91 -1.82 -24.17 -9.39
N ASN A 92 -1.54 -24.01 -10.69
CA ASN A 92 -1.38 -22.70 -11.33
C ASN A 92 -2.71 -22.16 -11.87
N HIS A 93 -3.83 -22.86 -11.60
CA HIS A 93 -5.18 -22.55 -12.12
C HIS A 93 -5.30 -22.69 -13.65
N GLU A 94 -4.40 -23.47 -14.27
CA GLU A 94 -4.45 -23.81 -15.69
C GLU A 94 -5.25 -25.10 -15.88
N VAL A 95 -6.02 -25.18 -16.99
CA VAL A 95 -6.80 -26.35 -17.32
C VAL A 95 -5.87 -27.52 -17.64
N MET A 96 -5.92 -28.54 -16.80
CA MET A 96 -5.20 -29.81 -16.99
C MET A 96 -5.96 -30.74 -17.93
N TYR A 97 -7.28 -30.76 -17.81
CA TYR A 97 -8.17 -31.56 -18.63
C TYR A 97 -9.56 -30.89 -18.76
N ASP A 98 -10.12 -30.87 -19.96
CA ASP A 98 -11.47 -30.41 -20.24
C ASP A 98 -12.34 -31.62 -20.57
N MET A 99 -13.34 -31.87 -19.71
CA MET A 99 -14.24 -33.02 -19.85
C MET A 99 -15.29 -32.83 -20.97
N GLY A 100 -15.39 -31.60 -21.54
CA GLY A 100 -16.40 -31.22 -22.49
C GLY A 100 -17.82 -31.13 -21.89
N ASN A 101 -18.75 -30.62 -22.68
CA ASN A 101 -20.15 -30.44 -22.27
C ASN A 101 -20.97 -31.75 -22.40
N THR A 102 -20.43 -32.77 -23.02
CA THR A 102 -21.13 -33.98 -23.38
C THR A 102 -20.90 -35.16 -22.43
N GLU A 103 -19.95 -34.95 -21.51
CA GLU A 103 -19.50 -36.05 -20.68
C GLU A 103 -19.90 -35.83 -19.21
N GLY A 104 -21.16 -35.57 -18.94
CA GLY A 104 -21.85 -35.42 -17.69
C GLY A 104 -21.03 -35.47 -16.40
N GLY A 105 -21.31 -34.62 -15.53
CA GLY A 105 -20.81 -34.37 -14.20
C GLY A 105 -21.27 -32.99 -13.89
N GLY A 106 -22.19 -32.85 -12.94
CA GLY A 106 -23.04 -31.69 -12.93
C GLY A 106 -22.39 -30.46 -12.39
N PHE A 107 -22.50 -29.39 -13.13
CA PHE A 107 -22.47 -28.03 -12.60
C PHE A 107 -23.41 -27.90 -11.38
N SER A 108 -24.58 -28.54 -11.41
CA SER A 108 -25.61 -28.59 -10.37
C SER A 108 -25.59 -29.88 -9.54
N SER A 109 -24.61 -30.78 -9.72
CA SER A 109 -24.55 -32.00 -8.91
C SER A 109 -24.10 -31.72 -7.50
N ALA A 110 -24.90 -32.04 -6.50
CA ALA A 110 -24.69 -31.74 -5.10
C ALA A 110 -23.37 -32.28 -4.52
N GLN A 111 -22.89 -33.43 -5.02
CA GLN A 111 -21.59 -34.01 -4.68
C GLN A 111 -20.88 -34.44 -5.96
N SER A 112 -20.66 -33.51 -6.88
CA SER A 112 -20.18 -33.77 -8.23
C SER A 112 -18.86 -34.54 -8.30
N SER A 113 -18.00 -34.45 -7.28
CA SER A 113 -16.67 -35.06 -7.33
C SER A 113 -16.08 -35.35 -5.95
N VAL A 114 -15.18 -36.32 -5.92
CA VAL A 114 -14.32 -36.62 -4.78
C VAL A 114 -12.96 -37.09 -5.27
N ILE A 115 -11.87 -36.69 -4.60
CA ILE A 115 -10.50 -37.08 -4.93
C ILE A 115 -9.96 -37.98 -3.84
N VAL A 116 -9.37 -39.11 -4.26
CA VAL A 116 -8.63 -39.99 -3.35
C VAL A 116 -7.27 -40.34 -3.93
N PRO A 117 -6.21 -40.50 -3.13
CA PRO A 117 -4.95 -41.05 -3.59
C PRO A 117 -5.15 -42.45 -4.19
N ARG A 118 -4.47 -42.75 -5.29
CA ARG A 118 -4.47 -44.09 -5.88
C ARG A 118 -3.65 -45.02 -5.00
N PRO A 119 -4.23 -46.10 -4.43
CA PRO A 119 -3.53 -47.00 -3.55
C PRO A 119 -2.29 -47.62 -4.20
N GLY A 120 -1.14 -47.57 -3.50
CA GLY A 120 0.10 -48.17 -3.94
C GLY A 120 0.86 -47.44 -5.04
N VAL A 121 0.37 -46.31 -5.55
CA VAL A 121 1.03 -45.53 -6.62
C VAL A 121 1.24 -44.09 -6.16
N ALA A 122 2.49 -43.69 -5.97
CA ALA A 122 2.85 -42.38 -5.52
C ALA A 122 2.52 -41.32 -6.60
N ASN A 123 2.06 -40.15 -6.16
CA ASN A 123 1.68 -38.99 -7.00
C ASN A 123 0.55 -39.28 -8.01
N HIS A 124 -0.21 -40.35 -7.84
CA HIS A 124 -1.40 -40.65 -8.61
C HIS A 124 -2.66 -40.48 -7.74
N TYR A 125 -3.72 -40.01 -8.36
CA TYR A 125 -5.00 -39.73 -7.70
C TYR A 125 -6.13 -40.20 -8.59
N PHE A 126 -7.17 -40.73 -7.98
CA PHE A 126 -8.44 -40.94 -8.67
C PHE A 126 -9.38 -39.79 -8.34
N LEU A 127 -9.83 -39.08 -9.37
CA LEU A 127 -10.91 -38.12 -9.29
C LEU A 127 -12.18 -38.84 -9.75
N PHE A 128 -13.09 -39.14 -8.85
CA PHE A 128 -14.43 -39.65 -9.19
C PHE A 128 -15.37 -38.48 -9.47
N THR A 129 -16.22 -38.64 -10.48
CA THR A 129 -17.20 -37.65 -10.86
C THR A 129 -18.58 -38.28 -11.03
N MET A 130 -19.60 -37.60 -10.55
CA MET A 130 -21.01 -37.99 -10.62
C MET A 130 -21.75 -37.04 -11.56
N GLU A 131 -22.54 -37.65 -12.45
CA GLU A 131 -23.43 -36.93 -13.37
C GLU A 131 -24.55 -36.22 -12.62
N GLU A 132 -24.98 -35.09 -13.18
CA GLU A 132 -26.18 -34.37 -12.79
C GLU A 132 -27.43 -35.11 -13.27
N ILE A 133 -28.34 -35.43 -12.37
CA ILE A 133 -29.53 -36.26 -12.70
C ILE A 133 -30.71 -35.45 -13.26
N GLU A 134 -30.75 -34.16 -13.10
CA GLU A 134 -31.86 -33.30 -13.52
C GLU A 134 -32.10 -33.38 -15.03
N PHE A 135 -31.10 -33.77 -15.80
CA PHE A 135 -31.16 -33.89 -17.25
C PHE A 135 -31.31 -35.34 -17.77
N ASP A 136 -31.19 -36.36 -16.91
CA ASP A 136 -31.16 -37.75 -17.34
C ASP A 136 -32.27 -38.67 -16.72
N LEU A 137 -33.26 -38.12 -16.03
CA LEU A 137 -34.39 -38.89 -15.52
C LEU A 137 -35.24 -39.44 -16.68
N GLY A 138 -34.69 -40.43 -17.40
CA GLY A 138 -35.43 -41.26 -18.36
C GLY A 138 -36.00 -40.57 -19.60
N GLY A 139 -35.63 -39.34 -19.81
CA GLY A 139 -35.99 -38.54 -20.95
C GLY A 139 -34.78 -37.97 -21.62
N SER A 140 -34.15 -38.75 -22.50
CA SER A 140 -33.18 -38.16 -23.44
C SER A 140 -33.81 -36.92 -24.07
N VAL A 141 -33.32 -35.75 -23.77
CA VAL A 141 -33.59 -34.57 -24.58
C VAL A 141 -33.12 -34.94 -26.00
N PRO A 142 -34.01 -35.00 -27.00
CA PRO A 142 -33.61 -35.45 -28.31
C PRO A 142 -32.42 -34.65 -28.83
N GLY A 143 -31.30 -35.34 -29.09
CA GLY A 143 -30.07 -34.72 -29.59
C GLY A 143 -28.99 -34.41 -28.51
N GLN A 144 -29.21 -34.72 -27.25
CA GLN A 144 -28.18 -34.66 -26.21
C GLN A 144 -27.53 -36.06 -26.07
N PRO A 145 -26.17 -36.13 -25.92
CA PRO A 145 -25.50 -37.39 -25.63
C PRO A 145 -25.93 -37.92 -24.26
N GLN A 146 -25.93 -39.24 -24.12
CA GLN A 146 -26.15 -39.89 -22.84
C GLN A 146 -25.04 -39.47 -21.85
N GLY A 147 -25.39 -39.18 -20.61
CA GLY A 147 -24.43 -38.80 -19.60
C GLY A 147 -23.49 -39.95 -19.21
N ARG A 148 -22.40 -39.61 -18.48
CA ARG A 148 -21.36 -40.55 -18.05
C ARG A 148 -21.76 -41.43 -16.87
N GLY A 149 -22.76 -41.04 -16.12
CA GLY A 149 -23.03 -41.62 -14.82
C GLY A 149 -21.88 -41.41 -13.86
N LEU A 150 -21.51 -42.44 -13.09
CA LEU A 150 -20.32 -42.44 -12.25
C LEU A 150 -19.08 -42.77 -13.09
N SER A 151 -18.06 -41.93 -13.00
CA SER A 151 -16.81 -42.09 -13.73
C SER A 151 -15.62 -41.76 -12.85
N TYR A 152 -14.41 -42.14 -13.27
CA TYR A 152 -13.19 -41.65 -12.63
C TYR A 152 -12.08 -41.33 -13.63
N PHE A 153 -11.25 -40.41 -13.26
CA PHE A 153 -10.03 -39.99 -13.95
C PHE A 153 -8.80 -40.36 -13.13
N ASP A 154 -7.81 -41.01 -13.75
CA ASP A 154 -6.51 -41.25 -13.14
C ASP A 154 -5.61 -40.05 -13.43
N VAL A 155 -5.27 -39.30 -12.40
CA VAL A 155 -4.48 -38.07 -12.48
C VAL A 155 -3.07 -38.36 -12.00
N ASP A 156 -2.08 -38.23 -12.88
CA ASP A 156 -0.66 -38.40 -12.57
C ASP A 156 0.02 -37.04 -12.37
N MET A 157 0.30 -36.72 -11.11
CA MET A 157 0.96 -35.47 -10.71
C MET A 157 2.47 -35.47 -10.92
N SER A 158 3.09 -36.60 -11.38
CA SER A 158 4.51 -36.61 -11.74
C SER A 158 4.78 -36.01 -13.12
N LEU A 159 3.76 -35.88 -13.94
CA LEU A 159 3.86 -35.36 -15.30
C LEU A 159 3.89 -33.81 -15.33
N ASN A 160 4.31 -33.24 -16.46
CA ASN A 160 4.34 -31.79 -16.72
C ASN A 160 5.09 -30.98 -15.64
N GLY A 161 6.22 -31.51 -15.15
CA GLY A 161 7.01 -30.83 -14.12
C GLY A 161 6.31 -30.73 -12.77
N GLY A 162 5.39 -31.66 -12.46
CA GLY A 162 4.60 -31.67 -11.24
C GLY A 162 3.30 -30.86 -11.32
N LEU A 163 2.89 -30.40 -12.51
CA LEU A 163 1.58 -29.77 -12.74
C LEU A 163 0.49 -30.79 -13.04
N GLY A 164 0.87 -32.04 -13.33
CA GLY A 164 -0.03 -33.16 -13.54
C GLY A 164 -0.60 -33.26 -14.94
N SER A 165 -1.19 -34.43 -15.19
CA SER A 165 -1.97 -34.73 -16.38
C SER A 165 -2.95 -35.86 -16.10
N VAL A 166 -4.05 -35.95 -16.85
CA VAL A 166 -4.96 -37.09 -16.80
C VAL A 166 -4.37 -38.22 -17.64
N ALA A 167 -4.06 -39.33 -16.98
CA ALA A 167 -3.47 -40.53 -17.63
C ALA A 167 -4.54 -41.40 -18.29
N SER A 168 -5.74 -41.50 -17.68
CA SER A 168 -6.84 -42.28 -18.22
C SER A 168 -8.20 -41.84 -17.65
N TYR A 169 -9.25 -42.17 -18.36
CA TYR A 169 -10.65 -42.01 -17.99
C TYR A 169 -11.37 -43.36 -18.06
N THR A 170 -12.29 -43.64 -17.12
CA THR A 170 -13.09 -44.87 -17.07
C THR A 170 -14.48 -44.56 -16.56
N GLY A 171 -15.51 -44.92 -17.34
CA GLY A 171 -16.90 -44.96 -16.91
C GLY A 171 -17.20 -46.22 -16.11
N LEU A 172 -17.97 -46.13 -15.05
CA LEU A 172 -18.27 -47.27 -14.15
C LEU A 172 -19.62 -47.94 -14.43
N ALA A 173 -20.26 -47.67 -15.54
CA ALA A 173 -21.55 -48.28 -15.95
C ALA A 173 -22.60 -48.28 -14.81
N LEU A 174 -22.65 -47.28 -13.97
CA LEU A 174 -23.64 -47.06 -12.94
C LEU A 174 -24.64 -46.02 -13.43
N VAL A 175 -25.91 -46.37 -13.42
CA VAL A 175 -26.99 -45.41 -13.62
C VAL A 175 -27.31 -44.79 -12.27
N PRO A 176 -27.02 -43.48 -12.06
CA PRO A 176 -27.28 -42.84 -10.79
C PRO A 176 -28.79 -42.61 -10.61
N SER A 177 -29.29 -42.82 -9.40
CA SER A 177 -30.62 -42.38 -9.01
C SER A 177 -30.59 -41.02 -8.31
N TYR A 178 -29.38 -40.58 -7.92
CA TYR A 178 -29.12 -39.33 -7.23
C TYR A 178 -27.63 -39.01 -7.26
N GLU A 179 -27.29 -37.77 -6.96
CA GLU A 179 -25.95 -37.17 -7.10
C GLU A 179 -25.03 -37.36 -5.91
N GLY A 180 -25.39 -38.21 -4.95
CA GLY A 180 -24.57 -38.50 -3.77
C GLY A 180 -23.31 -39.28 -4.14
N LEU A 181 -22.16 -38.74 -3.75
CA LEU A 181 -20.85 -39.34 -3.94
C LEU A 181 -20.00 -39.16 -2.66
N CYS A 182 -19.48 -40.25 -2.12
CA CYS A 182 -18.70 -40.23 -0.89
C CYS A 182 -17.52 -41.17 -0.98
N ALA A 183 -16.37 -40.77 -0.40
CA ALA A 183 -15.21 -41.62 -0.20
C ALA A 183 -15.06 -41.98 1.29
N ILE A 184 -14.73 -43.24 1.56
CA ILE A 184 -14.45 -43.74 2.93
C ILE A 184 -13.12 -44.48 2.89
N ARG A 185 -12.24 -44.17 3.81
CA ARG A 185 -10.93 -44.86 3.93
C ARG A 185 -11.12 -46.25 4.52
N HIS A 186 -10.53 -47.26 3.87
CA HIS A 186 -10.49 -48.61 4.37
C HIS A 186 -9.63 -48.72 5.66
N THR A 187 -9.91 -49.71 6.50
CA THR A 187 -9.17 -49.89 7.79
C THR A 187 -7.68 -50.17 7.64
N ASN A 188 -7.22 -50.61 6.44
CA ASN A 188 -5.80 -50.74 6.16
C ASN A 188 -5.07 -49.39 5.96
N GLY A 189 -5.78 -48.28 5.90
CA GLY A 189 -5.23 -46.94 5.80
C GLY A 189 -4.81 -46.47 4.41
N SER A 190 -4.81 -47.35 3.42
CA SER A 190 -4.37 -47.05 2.04
C SER A 190 -5.46 -47.18 0.99
N ASP A 191 -6.38 -48.13 1.16
CA ASP A 191 -7.47 -48.40 0.24
C ASP A 191 -8.71 -47.53 0.59
N TYR A 192 -9.67 -47.50 -0.33
CA TYR A 192 -10.88 -46.67 -0.18
C TYR A 192 -12.12 -47.47 -0.63
N TRP A 193 -13.27 -46.98 -0.16
CA TRP A 193 -14.58 -47.31 -0.64
C TRP A 193 -15.18 -46.05 -1.27
N ILE A 194 -15.72 -46.17 -2.51
CA ILE A 194 -16.47 -45.10 -3.15
C ILE A 194 -17.95 -45.50 -3.16
N LEU A 195 -18.77 -44.63 -2.59
CA LEU A 195 -20.20 -44.85 -2.47
C LEU A 195 -20.95 -43.90 -3.40
N ALA A 196 -21.95 -44.46 -4.10
CA ALA A 196 -22.80 -43.68 -4.98
C ALA A 196 -24.25 -44.25 -4.94
N HIS A 197 -25.23 -43.43 -5.25
CA HIS A 197 -26.57 -43.90 -5.43
C HIS A 197 -26.72 -44.69 -6.74
N ASN A 198 -27.57 -45.73 -6.70
CA ASN A 198 -27.89 -46.55 -7.82
C ASN A 198 -29.43 -46.70 -7.93
N ASP A 199 -29.93 -46.54 -9.12
CA ASP A 199 -31.37 -46.54 -9.40
C ASP A 199 -32.05 -47.89 -9.06
N THR A 200 -31.36 -48.99 -9.29
CA THR A 200 -31.91 -50.33 -9.11
C THR A 200 -31.82 -50.85 -7.68
N PHE A 201 -30.70 -50.55 -6.99
CA PHE A 201 -30.35 -51.18 -5.70
C PHE A 201 -30.28 -50.22 -4.54
N GLY A 202 -30.30 -48.92 -4.77
CA GLY A 202 -30.16 -47.90 -3.74
C GLY A 202 -28.74 -47.40 -3.57
N LEU A 203 -27.81 -48.20 -3.00
CA LEU A 203 -26.39 -47.80 -2.84
C LEU A 203 -25.45 -48.80 -3.51
N ALA A 204 -24.49 -48.30 -4.25
CA ALA A 204 -23.34 -49.04 -4.76
C ALA A 204 -22.07 -48.66 -4.01
N VAL A 205 -21.27 -49.64 -3.60
CA VAL A 205 -20.03 -49.47 -2.83
C VAL A 205 -18.88 -50.09 -3.61
N PHE A 206 -18.01 -49.26 -4.20
CA PHE A 206 -16.88 -49.70 -5.02
C PHE A 206 -15.60 -49.79 -4.18
N PRO A 207 -14.95 -50.96 -4.13
CA PRO A 207 -13.61 -51.03 -3.53
C PRO A 207 -12.58 -50.39 -4.45
N VAL A 208 -11.67 -49.59 -3.85
CA VAL A 208 -10.53 -48.96 -4.53
C VAL A 208 -9.27 -49.42 -3.83
N ASN A 209 -8.45 -50.20 -4.52
CA ASN A 209 -7.23 -50.80 -3.97
C ASN A 209 -6.07 -50.69 -4.96
N THR A 210 -4.97 -51.39 -4.70
CA THR A 210 -3.77 -51.37 -5.55
C THR A 210 -4.02 -51.91 -6.97
N LEU A 211 -5.12 -52.66 -7.18
CA LEU A 211 -5.50 -53.17 -8.49
C LEU A 211 -6.40 -52.15 -9.26
N GLY A 212 -6.77 -51.04 -8.62
CA GLY A 212 -7.66 -50.03 -9.15
C GLY A 212 -9.07 -50.09 -8.54
N VAL A 213 -10.08 -49.66 -9.31
CA VAL A 213 -11.49 -49.63 -8.90
C VAL A 213 -12.08 -51.02 -9.20
N GLY A 214 -12.60 -51.71 -8.19
CA GLY A 214 -13.13 -53.08 -8.28
C GLY A 214 -14.65 -53.10 -8.52
N THR A 215 -15.21 -54.29 -8.58
CA THR A 215 -16.67 -54.53 -8.75
C THR A 215 -17.43 -54.06 -7.51
N PRO A 216 -18.53 -53.30 -7.65
CA PRO A 216 -19.29 -52.75 -6.53
C PRO A 216 -20.07 -53.83 -5.77
N LEU A 217 -20.24 -53.59 -4.48
CA LEU A 217 -21.28 -54.24 -3.67
C LEU A 217 -22.57 -53.37 -3.76
N PHE A 218 -23.71 -54.04 -3.94
CA PHE A 218 -24.99 -53.34 -4.00
C PHE A 218 -25.81 -53.60 -2.73
N TYR A 219 -26.38 -52.52 -2.21
CA TYR A 219 -27.22 -52.53 -1.03
C TYR A 219 -28.58 -52.00 -1.30
N ASN A 220 -29.59 -52.84 -1.07
CA ASN A 220 -30.96 -52.42 -1.19
C ASN A 220 -31.33 -51.54 0.01
N THR A 221 -31.48 -50.26 -0.24
CA THR A 221 -31.87 -49.31 0.80
C THR A 221 -33.35 -49.06 0.80
N PRO A 222 -34.04 -49.02 1.95
CA PRO A 222 -35.49 -48.86 2.00
C PRO A 222 -35.91 -47.54 1.33
N ASN A 223 -36.90 -47.68 0.40
CA ASN A 223 -37.65 -46.58 -0.19
C ASN A 223 -36.85 -45.54 -1.02
N GLY A 224 -36.16 -46.03 -2.06
CA GLY A 224 -35.53 -45.15 -3.08
C GLY A 224 -34.68 -44.05 -2.44
N THR A 225 -33.44 -44.08 -2.66
CA THR A 225 -32.47 -43.19 -1.99
C THR A 225 -32.13 -42.04 -2.91
N GLY A 226 -32.25 -40.86 -2.38
CA GLY A 226 -31.78 -39.66 -3.05
C GLY A 226 -31.02 -38.78 -2.10
N GLY A 227 -30.16 -37.88 -2.61
CA GLY A 227 -29.50 -36.83 -1.85
C GLY A 227 -28.04 -37.09 -1.52
N ILE A 228 -27.53 -36.29 -0.60
CA ILE A 228 -26.13 -36.26 -0.20
C ILE A 228 -25.76 -37.49 0.64
N ILE A 229 -24.63 -38.09 0.33
CA ILE A 229 -24.01 -39.17 1.14
C ILE A 229 -22.90 -38.60 1.95
N LYS A 230 -22.91 -38.78 3.28
CA LYS A 230 -21.82 -38.39 4.15
C LYS A 230 -21.39 -39.55 5.03
N ALA A 231 -20.07 -39.68 5.22
CA ALA A 231 -19.47 -40.65 6.11
C ALA A 231 -18.81 -39.98 7.30
N SER A 232 -18.88 -40.61 8.46
CA SER A 232 -18.20 -40.14 9.65
C SER A 232 -16.67 -40.26 9.49
N PRO A 233 -15.89 -39.38 10.14
CA PRO A 233 -14.42 -39.44 10.08
C PRO A 233 -13.79 -40.76 10.51
N ASN A 234 -14.46 -41.55 11.34
CA ASN A 234 -14.01 -42.88 11.72
C ASN A 234 -14.47 -44.00 10.75
N GLY A 235 -15.21 -43.62 9.70
CA GLY A 235 -15.74 -44.52 8.70
C GLY A 235 -16.84 -45.47 9.17
N LYS A 236 -17.35 -45.35 10.42
CA LYS A 236 -18.31 -46.30 10.99
C LYS A 236 -19.77 -45.95 10.81
N TRP A 237 -20.05 -44.72 10.47
CA TRP A 237 -21.40 -44.20 10.24
C TRP A 237 -21.49 -43.64 8.84
N LEU A 238 -22.67 -43.89 8.23
CA LEU A 238 -23.04 -43.35 6.93
C LEU A 238 -24.41 -42.73 7.05
N THR A 239 -24.60 -41.57 6.45
CA THR A 239 -25.92 -40.95 6.37
C THR A 239 -26.24 -40.59 4.93
N CYS A 240 -27.51 -40.79 4.55
CA CYS A 240 -28.05 -40.39 3.28
C CYS A 240 -29.22 -39.45 3.51
N THR A 241 -29.11 -38.24 2.95
CA THR A 241 -30.24 -37.29 2.96
C THR A 241 -31.22 -37.64 1.85
N ARG A 242 -32.47 -37.36 2.07
CA ARG A 242 -33.53 -37.60 1.12
C ARG A 242 -34.56 -36.48 1.21
N ASP A 243 -35.32 -36.24 0.14
CA ASP A 243 -36.37 -35.21 0.04
C ASP A 243 -37.38 -35.18 1.19
N PHE A 244 -37.54 -36.28 1.90
CA PHE A 244 -38.50 -36.42 3.00
C PHE A 244 -37.96 -37.14 4.24
N GLY A 245 -36.63 -37.29 4.38
CA GLY A 245 -36.07 -37.94 5.57
C GLY A 245 -34.56 -38.19 5.51
N GLN A 246 -34.01 -38.51 6.65
CA GLN A 246 -32.61 -38.83 6.81
C GLN A 246 -32.49 -40.26 7.34
N THR A 247 -31.72 -41.09 6.66
CA THR A 247 -31.40 -42.44 7.14
C THR A 247 -29.94 -42.51 7.56
N LEU A 248 -29.68 -42.99 8.76
CA LEU A 248 -28.39 -43.28 9.32
C LEU A 248 -28.11 -44.78 9.23
N TYR A 249 -26.93 -45.15 8.79
CA TYR A 249 -26.48 -46.54 8.69
C TYR A 249 -25.20 -46.77 9.46
N GLN A 250 -24.98 -47.99 9.91
CA GLN A 250 -23.63 -48.44 10.29
C GLN A 250 -22.89 -48.92 9.04
N PHE A 251 -21.62 -48.57 8.97
CA PHE A 251 -20.70 -48.97 7.90
C PHE A 251 -19.49 -49.68 8.50
N ASP A 252 -19.13 -50.80 7.90
CA ASP A 252 -17.87 -51.51 8.25
C ASP A 252 -16.78 -51.15 7.24
N PRO A 253 -15.81 -50.26 7.57
CA PRO A 253 -14.79 -49.85 6.64
C PRO A 253 -13.77 -50.96 6.31
N SER A 254 -13.83 -52.14 6.98
CA SER A 254 -12.98 -53.29 6.63
C SER A 254 -13.57 -54.15 5.53
N SER A 255 -14.88 -54.20 5.38
CA SER A 255 -15.59 -55.04 4.43
C SER A 255 -16.48 -54.30 3.44
N GLY A 256 -16.72 -53.03 3.65
CA GLY A 256 -17.68 -52.22 2.86
C GLY A 256 -19.16 -52.53 3.18
N LEU A 257 -19.46 -53.25 4.26
CA LEU A 257 -20.77 -53.68 4.64
C LEU A 257 -21.58 -52.51 5.20
N ILE A 258 -22.81 -52.28 4.67
CA ILE A 258 -23.80 -51.35 5.18
C ILE A 258 -24.84 -52.13 5.96
N SER A 259 -25.20 -51.68 7.19
CA SER A 259 -26.12 -52.37 8.07
C SER A 259 -26.89 -51.37 8.96
N ASN A 260 -27.87 -51.92 9.71
CA ASN A 260 -28.62 -51.22 10.76
C ASN A 260 -29.21 -49.84 10.33
N PRO A 261 -30.10 -49.82 9.31
CA PRO A 261 -30.76 -48.57 8.92
C PRO A 261 -31.60 -48.01 10.05
N LEU A 262 -31.38 -46.73 10.36
CA LEU A 262 -32.14 -45.96 11.35
C LEU A 262 -32.71 -44.71 10.69
N GLN A 263 -34.05 -44.66 10.55
CA GLN A 263 -34.70 -43.44 10.10
C GLN A 263 -34.67 -42.39 11.23
N LEU A 264 -34.11 -41.22 10.91
CA LEU A 264 -34.15 -40.11 11.87
C LEU A 264 -35.51 -39.38 11.83
N ASN A 265 -35.94 -38.88 12.98
CA ASN A 265 -37.23 -38.19 13.15
C ASN A 265 -37.21 -36.74 12.56
N ALA A 266 -36.06 -36.22 12.20
CA ALA A 266 -35.92 -34.89 11.58
C ALA A 266 -35.64 -35.02 10.07
N VAL A 267 -36.24 -34.12 9.32
CA VAL A 267 -35.92 -33.91 7.89
C VAL A 267 -34.77 -32.91 7.83
N LEU A 268 -33.63 -33.38 7.32
CA LEU A 268 -32.41 -32.58 7.19
C LEU A 268 -32.19 -32.25 5.71
N ASN A 269 -31.99 -30.98 5.41
CA ASN A 269 -31.60 -30.56 4.05
C ASN A 269 -30.13 -30.94 3.76
N ASN A 270 -29.33 -30.98 4.80
CA ASN A 270 -27.93 -31.39 4.74
C ASN A 270 -27.44 -31.90 6.09
N ALA A 271 -26.38 -32.71 6.08
CA ALA A 271 -25.82 -33.28 7.31
C ALA A 271 -24.29 -33.39 7.24
N GLU A 272 -23.64 -33.32 8.41
CA GLU A 272 -22.19 -33.54 8.55
C GLU A 272 -21.86 -34.08 9.95
N PHE A 273 -20.85 -34.94 10.02
CA PHE A 273 -20.41 -35.53 11.29
C PHE A 273 -19.43 -34.66 12.05
N SER A 274 -19.47 -34.75 13.39
CA SER A 274 -18.41 -34.17 14.23
C SER A 274 -17.06 -34.84 13.98
N PRO A 275 -15.92 -34.12 14.20
CA PRO A 275 -14.59 -34.68 13.98
C PRO A 275 -14.32 -36.00 14.77
N ASN A 276 -14.90 -36.18 15.95
CA ASN A 276 -14.81 -37.39 16.76
C ASN A 276 -15.83 -38.47 16.39
N SER A 277 -16.67 -38.23 15.37
CA SER A 277 -17.69 -39.16 14.90
C SER A 277 -18.77 -39.55 15.92
N LYS A 278 -18.98 -38.77 16.96
CA LYS A 278 -19.97 -39.05 17.99
C LYS A 278 -21.27 -38.26 17.81
N ARG A 279 -21.32 -37.29 16.92
CA ARG A 279 -22.51 -36.49 16.62
C ARG A 279 -22.73 -36.40 15.13
N LEU A 280 -23.99 -36.33 14.75
CA LEU A 280 -24.45 -35.98 13.41
C LEU A 280 -25.17 -34.63 13.50
N PHE A 281 -24.63 -33.62 12.84
CA PHE A 281 -25.26 -32.32 12.68
C PHE A 281 -26.12 -32.28 11.42
N GLY A 282 -27.13 -31.43 11.44
CA GLY A 282 -27.95 -31.17 10.27
C GLY A 282 -28.68 -29.83 10.34
N ILE A 283 -29.10 -29.36 9.18
CA ILE A 283 -29.95 -28.19 9.02
C ILE A 283 -31.33 -28.64 8.61
N THR A 284 -32.32 -28.27 9.38
CA THR A 284 -33.72 -28.61 9.10
C THR A 284 -34.37 -27.63 8.12
N SER A 285 -35.49 -28.00 7.53
CA SER A 285 -36.24 -27.15 6.59
C SER A 285 -36.74 -25.84 7.21
N ASN A 286 -36.84 -25.74 8.54
CA ASN A 286 -37.17 -24.50 9.26
C ASN A 286 -35.93 -23.73 9.74
N ALA A 287 -34.81 -23.95 9.09
CA ALA A 287 -33.55 -23.25 9.36
C ALA A 287 -32.97 -23.46 10.77
N SER A 288 -33.27 -24.56 11.44
CA SER A 288 -32.65 -24.91 12.70
C SER A 288 -31.45 -25.80 12.48
N VAL A 289 -30.32 -25.44 13.10
CA VAL A 289 -29.16 -26.33 13.21
C VAL A 289 -29.35 -27.21 14.43
N ILE A 290 -29.39 -28.52 14.18
CA ILE A 290 -29.56 -29.54 15.22
C ILE A 290 -28.41 -30.55 15.19
N TYR A 291 -28.29 -31.35 16.25
CA TYR A 291 -27.47 -32.56 16.20
C TYR A 291 -28.13 -33.74 16.93
N PHE A 292 -27.67 -34.94 16.59
CA PHE A 292 -27.97 -36.20 17.24
C PHE A 292 -26.70 -36.73 17.91
N ASP A 293 -26.79 -37.26 19.13
CA ASP A 293 -25.70 -37.95 19.80
C ASP A 293 -25.70 -39.45 19.38
N LEU A 294 -24.71 -39.84 18.59
CA LEU A 294 -24.57 -41.21 18.08
C LEU A 294 -24.10 -42.22 19.12
N THR A 295 -23.76 -41.77 20.34
CA THR A 295 -23.44 -42.61 21.48
C THR A 295 -24.65 -42.87 22.39
N SER A 296 -25.76 -42.16 22.15
CA SER A 296 -27.02 -42.35 22.89
C SER A 296 -27.63 -43.72 22.58
N PRO A 297 -28.20 -44.43 23.58
CA PRO A 297 -28.96 -45.63 23.33
C PRO A 297 -30.22 -45.39 22.50
N ASP A 298 -30.80 -44.20 22.54
CA ASP A 298 -31.82 -43.71 21.63
C ASP A 298 -31.35 -42.47 20.92
N ILE A 299 -30.86 -42.63 19.70
CA ILE A 299 -30.32 -41.55 18.87
C ILE A 299 -31.39 -40.52 18.55
N ASN A 300 -32.60 -40.92 18.22
CA ASN A 300 -33.71 -40.02 17.89
C ASN A 300 -34.11 -39.13 19.08
N ALA A 301 -34.12 -39.68 20.29
CA ALA A 301 -34.42 -38.93 21.51
C ALA A 301 -33.31 -37.97 21.92
N SER A 302 -32.11 -38.14 21.41
CA SER A 302 -30.93 -37.28 21.71
C SER A 302 -30.90 -35.97 20.92
N GLN A 303 -31.87 -35.76 19.99
CA GLN A 303 -31.91 -34.55 19.16
C GLN A 303 -31.82 -33.28 20.02
N THR A 304 -30.87 -32.42 19.65
CA THR A 304 -30.64 -31.15 20.35
C THR A 304 -30.51 -30.02 19.31
N THR A 305 -31.21 -28.91 19.60
CA THR A 305 -31.11 -27.69 18.76
C THR A 305 -29.93 -26.85 19.23
N VAL A 306 -29.03 -26.51 18.31
CA VAL A 306 -27.90 -25.61 18.57
C VAL A 306 -28.32 -24.15 18.43
N SER A 307 -29.02 -23.83 17.33
CA SER A 307 -29.52 -22.49 17.04
C SER A 307 -30.59 -22.55 15.95
N THR A 308 -31.45 -21.54 15.93
CA THR A 308 -32.34 -21.28 14.81
C THR A 308 -31.83 -20.05 14.06
N LEU A 309 -31.59 -20.21 12.77
CA LEU A 309 -31.04 -19.17 11.91
C LEU A 309 -32.20 -18.25 11.50
N SER A 310 -32.16 -16.98 11.93
CA SER A 310 -33.19 -15.99 11.63
C SER A 310 -32.86 -15.22 10.36
N ASN A 311 -33.91 -14.94 9.53
CA ASN A 311 -33.86 -14.04 8.36
C ASN A 311 -33.01 -14.48 7.16
N ILE A 312 -32.81 -15.76 6.95
CA ILE A 312 -32.04 -16.26 5.82
C ILE A 312 -32.88 -17.32 5.10
N GLY A 313 -33.16 -17.15 3.84
CA GLY A 313 -33.71 -18.20 2.99
C GLY A 313 -32.64 -19.28 2.85
N ILE A 314 -32.83 -20.42 3.51
CA ILE A 314 -31.90 -21.54 3.39
C ILE A 314 -32.40 -22.41 2.29
N ILE A 315 -31.58 -22.54 1.25
CA ILE A 315 -31.78 -23.58 0.22
C ILE A 315 -30.51 -24.41 0.23
N ASN A 316 -30.62 -25.70 0.49
CA ASN A 316 -29.67 -26.79 0.25
C ASN A 316 -28.18 -26.47 0.52
N ALA A 317 -27.89 -25.75 1.61
CA ALA A 317 -26.52 -25.39 1.95
C ALA A 317 -25.72 -26.64 2.33
N GLN A 318 -24.72 -27.02 1.53
CA GLN A 318 -23.81 -28.11 1.89
C GLN A 318 -23.07 -27.80 3.19
N MET A 319 -22.91 -28.85 4.00
CA MET A 319 -22.09 -28.83 5.21
C MET A 319 -20.81 -29.62 4.95
N GLN A 320 -19.67 -29.11 5.42
CA GLN A 320 -18.39 -29.79 5.29
C GLN A 320 -17.52 -29.61 6.53
N LEU A 321 -17.04 -30.72 7.06
CA LEU A 321 -16.02 -30.75 8.11
C LEU A 321 -14.68 -30.25 7.52
N ALA A 322 -13.98 -29.43 8.29
CA ALA A 322 -12.77 -28.75 7.85
C ALA A 322 -11.51 -29.14 8.66
N PRO A 323 -10.33 -28.84 8.12
CA PRO A 323 -9.04 -29.10 8.80
C PRO A 323 -8.89 -28.46 10.19
N ASP A 324 -9.56 -27.31 10.41
CA ASP A 324 -9.54 -26.63 11.71
C ASP A 324 -10.50 -27.27 12.75
N GLY A 325 -11.19 -28.34 12.38
CA GLY A 325 -12.10 -29.09 13.25
C GLY A 325 -13.48 -28.48 13.40
N LYS A 326 -13.80 -27.45 12.64
CA LYS A 326 -15.14 -26.84 12.58
C LYS A 326 -15.94 -27.45 11.44
N ILE A 327 -17.26 -27.32 11.49
CA ILE A 327 -18.15 -27.66 10.37
C ILE A 327 -18.58 -26.36 9.70
N TYR A 328 -18.24 -26.21 8.44
CA TYR A 328 -18.60 -25.07 7.61
C TYR A 328 -19.88 -25.33 6.85
N PHE A 329 -20.71 -24.30 6.68
CA PHE A 329 -21.90 -24.37 5.83
C PHE A 329 -22.22 -23.01 5.23
N ILE A 330 -22.78 -23.04 4.03
CA ILE A 330 -23.10 -21.81 3.29
C ILE A 330 -24.52 -21.40 3.62
N GLN A 331 -24.72 -20.11 3.85
CA GLN A 331 -26.02 -19.48 3.98
C GLN A 331 -26.17 -18.46 2.85
N ALA A 332 -27.22 -18.59 2.05
CA ALA A 332 -27.51 -17.64 0.99
C ALA A 332 -28.80 -16.88 1.29
N SER A 333 -28.78 -15.57 1.16
CA SER A 333 -29.95 -14.72 1.19
C SER A 333 -30.38 -14.39 -0.23
N PHE A 334 -31.58 -14.82 -0.62
CA PHE A 334 -32.15 -14.46 -1.92
C PHE A 334 -32.74 -13.05 -2.00
N ILE A 335 -32.82 -12.36 -0.85
CA ILE A 335 -33.40 -11.01 -0.78
C ILE A 335 -32.38 -9.97 -1.24
N ASP A 336 -31.13 -10.16 -0.90
CA ASP A 336 -30.04 -9.22 -1.15
C ASP A 336 -28.80 -9.84 -1.83
N ASN A 337 -28.91 -11.09 -2.31
CA ASN A 337 -27.83 -11.87 -2.92
C ASN A 337 -26.56 -11.97 -2.06
N THR A 338 -26.69 -11.89 -0.74
CA THR A 338 -25.54 -12.06 0.15
C THR A 338 -25.35 -13.52 0.49
N VAL A 339 -24.09 -13.96 0.46
CA VAL A 339 -23.68 -15.32 0.84
C VAL A 339 -22.79 -15.21 2.09
N PHE A 340 -23.15 -16.03 3.08
CA PHE A 340 -22.39 -16.13 4.32
C PHE A 340 -21.81 -17.53 4.45
N LEU A 341 -20.58 -17.64 4.85
CA LEU A 341 -19.98 -18.89 5.31
C LEU A 341 -20.08 -18.95 6.83
N SER A 342 -20.89 -19.84 7.34
CA SER A 342 -21.13 -20.03 8.76
C SER A 342 -20.41 -21.25 9.29
N THR A 343 -20.09 -21.26 10.57
CA THR A 343 -19.37 -22.38 11.19
C THR A 343 -20.02 -22.88 12.45
N ILE A 344 -20.07 -24.20 12.61
CA ILE A 344 -20.31 -24.84 13.90
C ILE A 344 -18.96 -25.01 14.58
N VAL A 345 -18.77 -24.26 15.64
CA VAL A 345 -17.56 -24.30 16.46
C VAL A 345 -17.76 -25.31 17.58
N CYS A 346 -16.70 -26.04 17.97
CA CYS A 346 -16.69 -27.08 18.99
C CYS A 346 -17.71 -28.21 18.79
N PRO A 347 -17.78 -28.82 17.62
CA PRO A 347 -18.78 -29.81 17.31
C PRO A 347 -18.68 -31.08 18.15
N ASN A 348 -17.52 -31.37 18.76
CA ASN A 348 -17.32 -32.55 19.59
C ASN A 348 -17.95 -32.44 21.00
N THR A 349 -18.04 -31.22 21.53
CA THR A 349 -18.38 -31.00 22.95
C THR A 349 -19.60 -30.10 23.16
N ALA A 350 -19.45 -28.79 23.01
CA ALA A 350 -20.51 -27.81 23.21
C ALA A 350 -20.66 -26.90 21.97
N PRO A 351 -21.40 -27.35 20.96
CA PRO A 351 -21.47 -26.65 19.68
C PRO A 351 -22.20 -25.32 19.82
N PHE A 352 -21.66 -24.32 19.18
CA PHE A 352 -22.31 -23.03 18.95
C PHE A 352 -22.06 -22.57 17.51
N ILE A 353 -22.89 -21.66 17.04
CA ILE A 353 -22.76 -21.14 15.68
C ILE A 353 -22.04 -19.81 15.72
N GLU A 354 -20.96 -19.70 14.97
CA GLU A 354 -20.27 -18.47 14.65
C GLU A 354 -20.70 -18.03 13.24
N LEU A 355 -21.37 -16.87 13.16
CA LEU A 355 -21.68 -16.23 11.90
C LEU A 355 -20.50 -15.33 11.55
N LYS A 356 -19.61 -15.80 10.70
CA LYS A 356 -18.64 -14.92 10.05
C LYS A 356 -19.26 -14.41 8.78
N LYS A 357 -19.67 -13.14 8.77
CA LYS A 357 -19.84 -12.41 7.55
C LYS A 357 -18.44 -12.30 6.91
N PHE A 358 -18.18 -13.18 5.97
CA PHE A 358 -17.08 -12.91 5.07
C PHE A 358 -17.57 -11.76 4.18
N ASP A 359 -17.03 -10.57 4.38
CA ASP A 359 -17.11 -9.48 3.41
C ASP A 359 -16.29 -9.88 2.17
N TYR A 360 -16.72 -10.97 1.55
CA TYR A 360 -16.18 -11.45 0.32
C TYR A 360 -17.05 -10.87 -0.80
N THR A 361 -16.72 -9.67 -1.21
CA THR A 361 -17.00 -9.24 -2.57
C THR A 361 -16.06 -10.04 -3.45
N MET A 362 -16.49 -11.27 -3.81
CA MET A 362 -15.79 -12.05 -4.80
C MET A 362 -15.71 -11.24 -6.09
N PRO A 363 -14.53 -11.02 -6.66
CA PRO A 363 -14.47 -10.43 -7.98
C PRO A 363 -15.15 -11.40 -8.96
N GLY A 364 -16.42 -11.14 -9.27
CA GLY A 364 -17.14 -11.78 -10.35
C GLY A 364 -18.12 -12.89 -10.01
N GLY A 365 -18.39 -13.26 -8.74
CA GLY A 365 -19.31 -14.36 -8.56
C GLY A 365 -19.86 -14.59 -7.16
N ASN A 366 -21.09 -15.03 -7.09
CA ASN A 366 -21.73 -15.56 -5.90
C ASN A 366 -21.22 -16.98 -5.65
N SER A 367 -20.83 -17.35 -4.41
CA SER A 367 -20.64 -18.75 -4.09
C SER A 367 -22.02 -19.39 -3.96
N PHE A 368 -22.40 -20.14 -4.99
CA PHE A 368 -23.59 -20.97 -4.90
C PHE A 368 -23.26 -22.22 -4.06
N PHE A 369 -24.14 -22.76 -3.37
CA PHE A 369 -24.44 -23.88 -2.49
C PHE A 369 -23.36 -24.94 -2.17
N GLY A 370 -22.28 -25.11 -2.94
CA GLY A 370 -21.36 -26.24 -2.80
C GLY A 370 -20.06 -25.95 -2.08
N LEU A 371 -19.71 -26.81 -1.13
CA LEU A 371 -18.38 -26.91 -0.53
C LEU A 371 -17.62 -28.11 -1.12
N PRO A 372 -16.28 -28.14 -1.07
CA PRO A 372 -15.53 -29.29 -1.58
C PRO A 372 -15.85 -30.59 -0.83
N ASN A 373 -15.94 -31.69 -1.55
CA ASN A 373 -16.20 -33.00 -0.99
C ASN A 373 -14.84 -33.74 -0.72
N PHE A 374 -14.72 -34.34 0.46
CA PHE A 374 -13.51 -35.00 0.91
C PHE A 374 -13.77 -36.38 1.49
N ASP A 375 -12.70 -37.21 1.58
CA ASP A 375 -12.64 -38.30 2.55
C ASP A 375 -12.52 -37.70 3.96
N ASN A 376 -13.61 -37.69 4.72
CA ASN A 376 -13.67 -37.06 6.04
C ASN A 376 -12.69 -37.67 7.07
N ALA A 377 -12.09 -38.83 6.78
CA ALA A 377 -11.10 -39.44 7.68
C ALA A 377 -9.86 -38.57 7.88
N ILE A 378 -9.54 -37.70 6.91
CA ILE A 378 -8.41 -36.76 7.02
C ILE A 378 -8.66 -35.66 8.07
N PHE A 379 -9.91 -35.41 8.46
CA PHE A 379 -10.32 -34.40 9.42
C PHE A 379 -10.63 -34.99 10.81
N ARG A 380 -10.38 -36.27 11.03
CA ARG A 380 -10.68 -36.93 12.30
C ARG A 380 -9.89 -36.30 13.46
N ARG A 381 -10.63 -35.89 14.50
CA ARG A 381 -10.08 -35.39 15.76
C ARG A 381 -10.92 -35.84 16.94
N ASP A 382 -10.30 -36.42 17.96
CA ASP A 382 -11.02 -36.89 19.15
C ASP A 382 -11.31 -35.77 20.15
N ILE A 383 -10.59 -34.66 20.08
CA ILE A 383 -10.77 -33.46 20.89
C ILE A 383 -10.96 -32.24 19.99
N ASP A 384 -11.72 -31.27 20.45
CA ASP A 384 -11.82 -30.00 19.74
C ASP A 384 -10.49 -29.25 19.79
N PRO A 385 -10.10 -28.54 18.72
CA PRO A 385 -8.94 -27.67 18.74
C PRO A 385 -9.11 -26.57 19.79
N PRO A 386 -8.00 -25.93 20.23
CA PRO A 386 -8.08 -24.75 21.07
C PRO A 386 -8.97 -23.68 20.43
N LEU A 387 -9.67 -22.90 21.24
CA LEU A 387 -10.46 -21.79 20.72
C LEU A 387 -9.57 -20.85 19.93
N PRO A 388 -9.93 -20.47 18.72
CA PRO A 388 -9.17 -19.50 17.95
C PRO A 388 -9.37 -18.12 18.57
N VAL A 389 -8.39 -17.68 19.33
CA VAL A 389 -8.30 -16.30 19.84
C VAL A 389 -7.18 -15.65 19.05
N ASP A 390 -7.47 -14.52 18.43
CA ASP A 390 -6.49 -13.76 17.65
C ASP A 390 -6.65 -12.28 18.01
N LEU A 391 -5.67 -11.74 18.70
CA LEU A 391 -5.57 -10.32 19.07
C LEU A 391 -4.86 -9.50 18.00
N GLY A 392 -4.43 -10.14 16.91
CA GLY A 392 -3.69 -9.53 15.82
C GLY A 392 -2.19 -9.39 16.11
N THR A 393 -1.53 -8.71 15.21
CA THR A 393 -0.09 -8.44 15.30
C THR A 393 0.20 -7.29 16.27
N VAL A 394 1.48 -6.97 16.47
CA VAL A 394 1.92 -5.80 17.25
C VAL A 394 1.16 -4.55 16.81
N GLN A 395 0.57 -3.84 17.78
CA GLN A 395 -0.18 -2.61 17.54
C GLN A 395 0.55 -1.40 18.13
N THR A 396 0.33 -0.25 17.51
CA THR A 396 0.93 1.01 17.93
C THR A 396 -0.07 1.83 18.71
N LEU A 397 0.38 2.40 19.84
CA LEU A 397 -0.37 3.32 20.69
C LEU A 397 0.27 4.70 20.59
N CYS A 398 -0.46 5.63 20.04
CA CYS A 398 -0.05 7.03 20.02
C CYS A 398 -0.31 7.68 21.38
N GLU A 399 0.40 8.75 21.67
CA GLU A 399 0.23 9.50 22.90
C GLU A 399 -1.23 10.00 23.06
N ASN A 400 -1.78 9.87 24.24
CA ASN A 400 -3.18 10.24 24.59
C ASN A 400 -4.25 9.48 23.80
N GLN A 401 -3.92 8.36 23.16
CA GLN A 401 -4.86 7.47 22.48
C GLN A 401 -5.05 6.17 23.26
N SER A 402 -5.96 5.32 22.78
CA SER A 402 -6.21 4.00 23.31
C SER A 402 -6.40 3.00 22.19
N VAL A 403 -6.06 1.74 22.47
CA VAL A 403 -6.26 0.61 21.55
C VAL A 403 -7.30 -0.31 22.17
N VAL A 404 -8.33 -0.66 21.39
CA VAL A 404 -9.35 -1.62 21.82
C VAL A 404 -8.98 -3.01 21.29
N LEU A 405 -8.68 -3.92 22.21
CA LEU A 405 -8.44 -5.33 21.92
C LEU A 405 -9.76 -6.09 22.05
N ASN A 406 -10.03 -7.02 21.15
CA ASN A 406 -11.23 -7.85 21.16
C ASN A 406 -10.84 -9.33 21.04
N ALA A 407 -11.18 -10.12 22.04
CA ALA A 407 -10.91 -11.56 22.07
C ALA A 407 -11.80 -12.38 21.12
N GLY A 408 -12.81 -11.81 20.49
CA GLY A 408 -13.52 -12.32 19.31
C GLY A 408 -14.48 -13.49 19.55
N VAL A 409 -14.47 -14.18 20.67
CA VAL A 409 -15.29 -15.38 20.94
C VAL A 409 -16.53 -15.01 21.72
N ASN A 410 -17.72 -15.22 21.18
CA ASN A 410 -18.97 -14.97 21.89
C ASN A 410 -19.29 -16.09 22.91
N ASN A 411 -20.09 -15.77 23.96
CA ASN A 411 -20.53 -16.70 24.98
C ASN A 411 -19.39 -17.44 25.72
N ALA A 412 -18.25 -16.80 25.86
CA ALA A 412 -17.09 -17.29 26.59
C ALA A 412 -16.84 -16.46 27.84
N SER A 413 -16.05 -16.97 28.77
CA SER A 413 -15.45 -16.20 29.84
C SER A 413 -14.04 -15.78 29.46
N TYR A 414 -13.66 -14.58 29.89
CA TYR A 414 -12.40 -13.96 29.56
C TYR A 414 -11.60 -13.71 30.84
N ASN A 415 -10.29 -13.85 30.74
CA ASN A 415 -9.35 -13.46 31.76
C ASN A 415 -8.14 -12.82 31.14
N TRP A 416 -8.11 -11.49 31.16
CA TRP A 416 -7.00 -10.71 30.64
C TRP A 416 -5.88 -10.60 31.69
N SER A 417 -4.66 -10.41 31.20
CA SER A 417 -3.46 -10.24 32.05
C SER A 417 -3.55 -9.10 33.06
N ASN A 418 -4.45 -8.13 32.84
CA ASN A 418 -4.74 -7.04 33.77
C ASN A 418 -5.92 -7.32 34.72
N GLY A 419 -6.50 -8.54 34.66
CA GLY A 419 -7.64 -8.96 35.49
C GLY A 419 -9.03 -8.61 34.94
N SER A 420 -9.12 -7.98 33.75
CA SER A 420 -10.41 -7.73 33.08
C SER A 420 -11.06 -9.06 32.66
N THR A 421 -12.39 -9.10 32.72
CA THR A 421 -13.21 -10.27 32.35
C THR A 421 -14.19 -9.99 31.21
N PHE A 422 -14.06 -8.84 30.55
CA PHE A 422 -14.89 -8.49 29.41
C PHE A 422 -14.32 -9.03 28.12
N GLN A 423 -15.15 -9.20 27.08
CA GLN A 423 -14.73 -9.62 25.74
C GLN A 423 -13.72 -8.65 25.12
N THR A 424 -13.87 -7.37 25.43
CA THR A 424 -12.97 -6.32 24.95
C THR A 424 -12.15 -5.72 26.08
N LEU A 425 -10.93 -5.33 25.78
CA LEU A 425 -10.03 -4.60 26.67
C LEU A 425 -9.52 -3.35 26.00
N THR A 426 -9.65 -2.20 26.67
CA THR A 426 -9.04 -0.95 26.21
C THR A 426 -7.64 -0.81 26.83
N ALA A 427 -6.62 -0.89 26.00
CA ALA A 427 -5.23 -0.68 26.38
C ALA A 427 -4.89 0.82 26.34
N LEU A 428 -4.43 1.37 27.47
CA LEU A 428 -4.04 2.78 27.65
C LEU A 428 -2.51 2.94 27.81
N SER A 429 -1.76 1.85 27.81
CA SER A 429 -0.30 1.87 27.97
C SER A 429 0.37 0.79 27.14
N ALA A 430 1.64 0.99 26.84
CA ALA A 430 2.47 -0.04 26.25
C ALA A 430 2.60 -1.25 27.15
N GLY A 431 2.69 -2.42 26.56
CA GLY A 431 2.83 -3.68 27.28
C GLY A 431 2.39 -4.87 26.46
N THR A 432 2.57 -6.05 27.04
CA THR A 432 2.02 -7.29 26.48
C THR A 432 0.68 -7.59 27.18
N TYR A 433 -0.36 -7.66 26.37
CA TYR A 433 -1.71 -8.03 26.84
C TYR A 433 -2.00 -9.45 26.40
N THR A 434 -2.27 -10.30 27.36
CA THR A 434 -2.63 -11.70 27.13
C THR A 434 -4.08 -11.90 27.57
N VAL A 435 -4.85 -12.63 26.80
CA VAL A 435 -6.19 -13.08 27.17
C VAL A 435 -6.25 -14.59 27.20
N THR A 436 -6.86 -15.14 28.24
CA THR A 436 -7.31 -16.52 28.28
C THR A 436 -8.82 -16.52 28.12
N VAL A 437 -9.29 -17.18 27.08
CA VAL A 437 -10.72 -17.33 26.78
C VAL A 437 -11.12 -18.75 27.06
N THR A 438 -12.16 -18.91 27.87
CA THR A 438 -12.72 -20.22 28.19
C THR A 438 -14.18 -20.26 27.77
N ALA A 439 -14.51 -21.10 26.80
CA ALA A 439 -15.89 -21.38 26.44
C ALA A 439 -16.29 -22.73 27.04
N PRO A 440 -17.45 -22.81 27.71
CA PRO A 440 -17.91 -24.05 28.31
C PRO A 440 -17.92 -25.19 27.30
N GLY A 441 -17.14 -26.24 27.57
CA GLY A 441 -17.05 -27.42 26.71
C GLY A 441 -16.17 -27.30 25.47
N CYS A 442 -15.60 -26.13 25.15
CA CYS A 442 -14.75 -25.93 23.96
C CYS A 442 -13.25 -25.82 24.24
N GLY A 443 -12.87 -25.96 25.49
CA GLY A 443 -11.47 -25.79 25.87
C GLY A 443 -11.09 -24.34 26.12
N ILE A 444 -9.79 -24.08 26.08
CA ILE A 444 -9.19 -22.79 26.41
C ILE A 444 -8.44 -22.28 25.18
N GLY A 445 -8.69 -21.04 24.80
CA GLY A 445 -7.88 -20.29 23.85
C GLY A 445 -7.03 -19.26 24.57
N VAL A 446 -5.79 -19.08 24.16
CA VAL A 446 -4.89 -18.06 24.73
C VAL A 446 -4.19 -17.37 23.57
N ASP A 447 -4.17 -16.05 23.64
CA ASP A 447 -3.37 -15.23 22.72
C ASP A 447 -2.82 -14.01 23.43
N SER A 448 -1.79 -13.42 22.84
CA SER A 448 -1.13 -12.22 23.35
C SER A 448 -0.72 -11.27 22.25
N VAL A 449 -0.91 -9.98 22.50
CA VAL A 449 -0.51 -8.91 21.62
C VAL A 449 0.43 -7.94 22.34
N VAL A 450 1.41 -7.43 21.63
CA VAL A 450 2.31 -6.37 22.13
C VAL A 450 1.80 -5.02 21.66
N ILE A 451 1.53 -4.13 22.60
CA ILE A 451 1.24 -2.72 22.34
C ILE A 451 2.55 -1.93 22.53
N LYS A 452 2.99 -1.26 21.48
CA LYS A 452 4.16 -0.36 21.51
C LYS A 452 3.68 1.07 21.56
N GLN A 453 4.14 1.82 22.56
CA GLN A 453 3.89 3.27 22.60
C GLN A 453 4.88 4.00 21.70
N VAL A 454 4.35 4.88 20.87
CA VAL A 454 5.13 5.85 20.10
C VAL A 454 5.00 7.20 20.76
N VAL A 455 6.15 7.76 21.17
CA VAL A 455 6.25 9.11 21.70
C VAL A 455 6.90 9.97 20.62
N LEU A 456 6.20 11.00 20.21
CA LEU A 456 6.70 12.02 19.30
C LEU A 456 7.17 13.22 20.13
N ASN A 457 8.50 13.39 20.19
CA ASN A 457 9.09 14.61 20.72
C ASN A 457 9.23 15.57 19.54
N LEU A 458 8.52 16.69 19.59
CA LEU A 458 8.51 17.67 18.52
C LEU A 458 8.58 19.07 19.11
N GLU A 459 9.50 19.89 18.59
CA GLU A 459 9.69 21.28 18.94
C GLU A 459 9.98 22.03 17.65
N ALA A 460 9.07 22.88 17.23
CA ALA A 460 9.20 23.65 15.99
C ALA A 460 10.06 24.90 16.18
N GLY A 461 10.21 25.36 17.40
CA GLY A 461 10.91 26.60 17.75
C GLY A 461 9.97 27.69 18.26
N SER A 462 10.49 28.90 18.44
CA SER A 462 9.74 30.05 18.93
C SER A 462 9.55 31.09 17.82
N ASP A 463 8.58 31.99 18.00
CA ASP A 463 8.31 33.11 17.08
C ASP A 463 9.56 33.92 16.78
N GLN A 464 9.76 34.24 15.52
CA GLN A 464 10.92 34.95 14.99
C GLN A 464 10.50 36.15 14.15
N SER A 465 11.43 37.11 14.02
CA SER A 465 11.23 38.27 13.15
C SER A 465 12.48 38.55 12.34
N LEU A 466 12.34 38.72 11.03
CA LEU A 466 13.42 39.04 10.12
C LEU A 466 12.99 40.07 9.08
N CYS A 467 13.97 40.76 8.50
CA CYS A 467 13.67 41.71 7.44
C CYS A 467 13.43 41.03 6.11
N ALA A 468 12.52 41.57 5.31
CA ALA A 468 12.21 41.07 3.97
C ALA A 468 13.49 40.89 3.13
N GLY A 469 13.59 39.74 2.44
CA GLY A 469 14.73 39.37 1.63
C GLY A 469 15.88 38.68 2.43
N ASN A 470 15.78 38.60 3.74
CA ASN A 470 16.73 37.83 4.55
C ASN A 470 16.26 36.37 4.68
N THR A 471 17.20 35.50 4.92
CA THR A 471 16.94 34.08 5.24
C THR A 471 17.39 33.82 6.67
N GLU A 472 16.62 33.03 7.43
CA GLU A 472 16.92 32.63 8.79
C GLU A 472 16.96 31.12 8.89
N LEU A 473 17.91 30.56 9.61
CA LEU A 473 17.99 29.13 9.88
C LEU A 473 16.97 28.79 10.97
N LEU A 474 16.05 27.91 10.66
CA LEU A 474 15.09 27.44 11.64
C LEU A 474 15.73 26.35 12.52
N GLU A 475 15.56 26.47 13.82
CA GLU A 475 16.08 25.51 14.80
C GLU A 475 14.92 24.71 15.37
N ALA A 476 14.59 23.61 14.72
CA ALA A 476 13.58 22.68 15.20
C ALA A 476 14.19 21.31 15.51
N SER A 477 13.50 20.55 16.33
CA SER A 477 13.86 19.18 16.65
C SER A 477 12.65 18.27 16.64
N GLY A 478 12.87 16.99 16.30
CA GLY A 478 11.79 15.99 16.30
C GLY A 478 12.30 14.62 15.90
N ASN A 479 11.57 13.61 16.33
CA ASN A 479 11.78 12.23 15.90
C ASN A 479 10.75 11.83 14.83
N GLY A 480 11.10 10.84 14.00
CA GLY A 480 10.25 10.40 12.89
C GLY A 480 10.51 11.17 11.59
N THR A 481 9.54 11.10 10.69
CA THR A 481 9.59 11.83 9.42
C THR A 481 9.00 13.21 9.61
N LEU A 482 9.79 14.24 9.33
CA LEU A 482 9.44 15.65 9.50
C LEU A 482 8.87 16.23 8.20
N SER A 483 7.93 17.16 8.34
CA SER A 483 7.38 17.91 7.21
C SER A 483 6.93 19.29 7.65
N TRP A 484 7.48 20.34 7.00
CA TRP A 484 7.09 21.73 7.19
C TRP A 484 5.95 22.15 6.26
N SER A 485 5.06 22.97 6.77
CA SER A 485 3.97 23.59 6.01
C SER A 485 3.85 25.09 6.39
N PRO A 486 3.70 26.00 5.39
CA PRO A 486 3.71 25.75 3.95
C PRO A 486 5.14 25.39 3.43
N ALA A 487 5.23 24.38 2.58
CA ALA A 487 6.52 23.88 2.06
C ALA A 487 7.31 24.90 1.25
N ALA A 488 6.62 25.85 0.60
CA ALA A 488 7.25 26.92 -0.19
C ALA A 488 7.97 27.98 0.67
N ALA A 489 7.66 28.04 1.96
CA ALA A 489 8.28 29.02 2.87
C ALA A 489 9.64 28.57 3.42
N VAL A 490 10.06 27.34 3.15
CA VAL A 490 11.31 26.76 3.65
C VAL A 490 12.14 26.15 2.53
N SER A 491 13.46 26.16 2.69
CA SER A 491 14.40 25.65 1.68
C SER A 491 14.29 24.14 1.44
N ASN A 492 13.93 23.39 2.47
CA ASN A 492 13.65 21.96 2.40
C ASN A 492 12.63 21.58 3.49
N PRO A 493 11.40 21.18 3.12
CA PRO A 493 10.37 20.88 4.10
C PRO A 493 10.56 19.58 4.89
N ALA A 494 11.53 18.74 4.50
CA ALA A 494 11.73 17.41 5.08
C ALA A 494 12.86 17.33 6.13
N ILE A 495 13.50 18.44 6.47
CA ILE A 495 14.59 18.48 7.46
C ILE A 495 14.20 19.33 8.67
N ALA A 496 14.82 19.06 9.82
CA ALA A 496 14.55 19.78 11.06
C ALA A 496 14.98 21.25 11.01
N THR A 497 16.07 21.55 10.35
CA THR A 497 16.71 22.88 10.33
C THR A 497 16.82 23.45 8.91
N PRO A 498 15.69 23.75 8.23
CA PRO A 498 15.73 24.43 6.94
C PRO A 498 15.96 25.92 7.11
N PHE A 499 16.31 26.62 6.03
CA PHE A 499 16.21 28.07 5.99
C PHE A 499 14.79 28.52 5.69
N PHE A 500 14.31 29.53 6.39
CA PHE A 500 13.13 30.27 5.99
C PHE A 500 13.44 31.09 4.72
N VAL A 501 12.58 30.99 3.71
CA VAL A 501 12.73 31.65 2.40
C VAL A 501 11.46 32.37 1.96
N GLY A 502 10.51 32.55 2.86
CA GLY A 502 9.24 33.22 2.58
C GLY A 502 9.37 34.74 2.49
N ASP A 503 8.59 35.37 1.61
CA ASP A 503 8.57 36.82 1.38
C ASP A 503 7.55 37.56 2.26
N SER A 504 6.77 36.87 3.05
CA SER A 504 5.69 37.43 3.88
C SER A 504 5.58 36.68 5.21
N SER A 505 5.07 37.37 6.22
CA SER A 505 4.79 36.76 7.53
C SER A 505 3.89 35.54 7.38
N THR A 506 4.27 34.46 8.05
CA THR A 506 3.57 33.18 7.95
C THR A 506 3.72 32.35 9.22
N VAL A 507 2.71 31.54 9.52
CA VAL A 507 2.80 30.53 10.54
C VAL A 507 3.39 29.26 9.90
N LEU A 508 4.49 28.78 10.45
CA LEU A 508 5.11 27.53 10.07
C LEU A 508 4.62 26.43 11.00
N VAL A 509 4.13 25.36 10.41
CA VAL A 509 3.70 24.15 11.12
C VAL A 509 4.68 23.02 10.80
N LEU A 510 5.32 22.48 11.81
CA LEU A 510 6.13 21.27 11.72
C LEU A 510 5.27 20.06 12.09
N THR A 511 5.20 19.08 11.22
CA THR A 511 4.54 17.80 11.46
C THR A 511 5.60 16.71 11.56
N ALA A 512 5.55 15.91 12.62
CA ALA A 512 6.31 14.67 12.75
C ALA A 512 5.40 13.46 12.60
N SER A 513 5.85 12.41 11.91
CA SER A 513 5.12 11.16 11.75
C SER A 513 6.04 9.97 12.00
N LEU A 514 5.57 9.00 12.82
CA LEU A 514 6.30 7.78 13.15
C LEU A 514 5.29 6.66 13.44
N ASP A 515 5.45 5.51 12.79
CA ASP A 515 4.65 4.29 13.00
C ASP A 515 3.13 4.53 13.05
N GLY A 516 2.62 5.42 12.18
CA GLY A 516 1.20 5.77 12.09
C GLY A 516 0.73 6.85 13.08
N CYS A 517 1.59 7.30 13.99
CA CYS A 517 1.33 8.44 14.86
C CYS A 517 1.81 9.75 14.23
N SER A 518 1.13 10.85 14.56
CA SER A 518 1.55 12.19 14.12
C SER A 518 1.38 13.22 15.24
N ALA A 519 2.28 14.18 15.28
CA ALA A 519 2.22 15.35 16.15
C ALA A 519 2.52 16.60 15.33
N GLN A 520 2.04 17.75 15.80
CA GLN A 520 2.29 19.05 15.18
C GLN A 520 2.67 20.07 16.22
N ASP A 521 3.58 20.94 15.82
CA ASP A 521 3.97 22.15 16.56
C ASP A 521 4.15 23.30 15.58
N SER A 522 4.02 24.54 16.03
CA SER A 522 4.00 25.70 15.14
C SER A 522 4.52 26.96 15.81
N PHE A 523 5.09 27.84 15.02
CA PHE A 523 5.49 29.19 15.42
C PHE A 523 5.28 30.16 14.26
N GLU A 524 5.31 31.47 14.57
CA GLU A 524 5.13 32.54 13.59
C GLU A 524 6.49 33.14 13.19
N VAL A 525 6.70 33.29 11.88
CA VAL A 525 7.77 34.09 11.31
C VAL A 525 7.20 35.39 10.81
N THR A 526 7.56 36.50 11.46
CA THR A 526 7.16 37.85 11.07
C THR A 526 8.18 38.45 10.12
N VAL A 527 7.80 38.73 8.88
CA VAL A 527 8.66 39.41 7.90
C VAL A 527 8.44 40.91 7.99
N LEU A 528 9.49 41.61 8.42
CA LEU A 528 9.48 43.04 8.62
C LEU A 528 9.80 43.77 7.30
N PRO A 529 9.09 44.85 6.96
CA PRO A 529 9.31 45.55 5.71
C PRO A 529 10.66 46.29 5.72
N ILE A 530 11.43 46.22 4.64
CA ILE A 530 12.61 47.04 4.39
C ILE A 530 12.17 48.42 3.92
N PRO A 531 12.96 49.48 4.23
CA PRO A 531 12.60 50.83 3.74
C PRO A 531 12.78 50.90 2.22
N SER A 532 11.81 51.57 1.56
CA SER A 532 11.99 51.96 0.17
C SER A 532 12.96 53.13 0.08
N LEU A 533 13.93 53.06 -0.83
CA LEU A 533 14.90 54.13 -1.03
C LEU A 533 15.27 54.23 -2.52
N SER A 534 15.76 55.40 -2.90
CA SER A 534 16.38 55.66 -4.19
C SER A 534 17.46 56.74 -4.05
N VAL A 535 18.44 56.72 -4.96
CA VAL A 535 19.49 57.71 -5.09
C VAL A 535 19.53 58.21 -6.53
N VAL A 536 19.52 59.53 -6.72
CA VAL A 536 19.68 60.17 -8.04
C VAL A 536 20.78 61.22 -7.97
N PRO A 537 21.56 61.39 -9.06
CA PRO A 537 21.58 60.57 -10.26
C PRO A 537 22.11 59.15 -9.96
N MET A 538 21.77 58.16 -10.83
CA MET A 538 22.24 56.79 -10.65
C MET A 538 23.77 56.69 -10.89
N ASP A 539 24.27 57.49 -11.85
CA ASP A 539 25.68 57.67 -12.11
C ASP A 539 25.93 59.18 -12.49
N SER A 540 27.10 59.67 -12.18
CA SER A 540 27.45 61.08 -12.53
C SER A 540 28.92 61.13 -12.91
N THR A 541 29.24 62.03 -13.85
CA THR A 541 30.61 62.35 -14.22
C THR A 541 30.87 63.83 -13.90
N ILE A 542 31.96 64.06 -13.17
CA ILE A 542 32.42 65.41 -12.78
C ILE A 542 33.85 65.59 -13.17
N LEU A 543 34.23 66.83 -13.39
CA LEU A 543 35.66 67.20 -13.51
C LEU A 543 36.33 67.20 -12.12
N ALA A 544 37.59 66.88 -12.08
CA ALA A 544 38.38 66.91 -10.82
C ALA A 544 38.23 68.30 -10.18
N GLY A 545 37.83 68.29 -8.86
CA GLY A 545 37.55 69.49 -8.10
C GLY A 545 36.12 70.07 -8.23
N SER A 546 35.29 69.48 -9.07
CA SER A 546 33.88 69.81 -9.16
C SER A 546 33.04 68.96 -8.16
N SER A 547 31.81 69.32 -7.98
CA SER A 547 30.87 68.63 -7.07
C SER A 547 29.60 68.22 -7.76
N VAL A 548 28.93 67.23 -7.22
CA VAL A 548 27.59 66.79 -7.64
C VAL A 548 26.70 66.65 -6.42
N GLN A 549 25.44 67.10 -6.57
CA GLN A 549 24.41 66.89 -5.56
C GLN A 549 23.86 65.49 -5.69
N LEU A 550 23.98 64.67 -4.68
CA LEU A 550 23.25 63.39 -4.56
C LEU A 550 21.93 63.69 -3.85
N VAL A 551 20.88 63.12 -4.40
CA VAL A 551 19.52 63.24 -3.82
C VAL A 551 19.04 61.86 -3.47
N GLY A 552 19.01 61.53 -2.20
CA GLY A 552 18.45 60.31 -1.67
C GLY A 552 16.99 60.49 -1.24
N THR A 553 16.20 59.41 -1.37
CA THR A 553 14.90 59.27 -0.74
C THR A 553 14.87 58.11 0.20
N GLY A 554 14.10 58.17 1.26
CA GLY A 554 13.96 57.08 2.22
C GLY A 554 13.51 57.60 3.57
N THR A 555 12.91 56.70 4.38
CA THR A 555 12.48 57.05 5.75
C THR A 555 13.25 56.19 6.76
N GLY A 556 13.99 56.84 7.63
CA GLY A 556 14.80 56.16 8.63
C GLY A 556 16.13 56.87 8.89
N THR A 557 17.03 56.19 9.56
CA THR A 557 18.42 56.67 9.76
C THR A 557 19.24 56.43 8.50
N VAL A 558 19.85 57.49 7.99
CA VAL A 558 20.64 57.48 6.77
C VAL A 558 22.13 57.41 7.10
N THR A 559 22.88 56.57 6.41
CA THR A 559 24.34 56.53 6.43
C THR A 559 24.90 56.39 5.03
N TRP A 560 25.95 57.13 4.73
CA TRP A 560 26.69 57.05 3.46
C TRP A 560 28.08 56.47 3.66
N THR A 561 28.53 55.66 2.73
CA THR A 561 29.89 55.11 2.69
C THR A 561 30.40 55.10 1.24
N PRO A 562 31.67 55.44 0.99
CA PRO A 562 32.64 56.04 1.94
C PRO A 562 32.22 57.43 2.41
N THR A 563 32.80 57.91 3.50
CA THR A 563 32.48 59.25 4.07
C THR A 563 33.28 60.37 3.39
N ASP A 564 34.39 60.05 2.76
CA ASP A 564 35.32 60.98 2.14
C ASP A 564 34.64 61.65 0.91
N GLY A 565 34.83 62.95 0.81
CA GLY A 565 34.26 63.74 -0.29
C GLY A 565 32.76 64.06 -0.17
N LEU A 566 32.11 63.68 0.94
CA LEU A 566 30.69 64.03 1.19
C LEU A 566 30.56 65.20 2.18
N SER A 567 29.63 66.10 1.89
CA SER A 567 29.29 67.25 2.77
C SER A 567 28.61 66.81 4.09
N CYS A 568 27.92 65.68 4.08
CA CYS A 568 27.36 65.03 5.25
C CYS A 568 27.16 63.55 4.99
N THR A 569 27.29 62.70 6.01
CA THR A 569 27.22 61.26 5.93
C THR A 569 25.94 60.65 6.47
N ASN A 570 25.09 61.46 7.09
CA ASN A 570 23.84 61.10 7.76
C ASN A 570 22.63 61.92 7.25
N CYS A 571 22.76 62.56 6.11
CA CYS A 571 21.69 63.31 5.47
C CYS A 571 21.25 62.66 4.18
N LEU A 572 20.03 62.94 3.72
CA LEU A 572 19.48 62.41 2.46
C LEU A 572 20.19 62.93 1.22
N ASN A 573 20.64 64.20 1.29
CA ASN A 573 21.10 64.95 0.12
C ASN A 573 22.53 65.50 0.31
N PRO A 574 23.58 64.68 0.37
CA PRO A 574 24.97 65.18 0.45
C PRO A 574 25.42 65.74 -0.90
N VAL A 575 26.34 66.71 -0.83
CA VAL A 575 27.17 67.09 -1.97
C VAL A 575 28.41 66.21 -1.98
N ALA A 576 28.64 65.56 -3.10
CA ALA A 576 29.83 64.73 -3.32
C ALA A 576 30.88 65.52 -4.09
N THR A 577 32.13 65.49 -3.55
CA THR A 577 33.31 66.19 -4.13
C THR A 577 34.50 65.20 -4.06
N PRO A 578 34.42 64.02 -4.66
CA PRO A 578 35.49 63.07 -4.62
C PRO A 578 36.68 63.52 -5.46
N THR A 579 37.87 63.14 -5.06
CA THR A 579 39.11 63.39 -5.80
C THR A 579 39.44 62.32 -6.82
N GLU A 580 38.80 61.16 -6.70
CA GLU A 580 38.91 60.03 -7.62
C GLU A 580 37.52 59.37 -7.81
N THR A 581 37.39 58.56 -8.87
CA THR A 581 36.12 57.86 -9.13
C THR A 581 35.71 57.05 -7.91
N THR A 582 34.56 57.36 -7.32
CA THR A 582 34.10 56.83 -6.04
C THR A 582 32.67 56.26 -6.17
N LEU A 583 32.47 55.04 -5.65
CA LEU A 583 31.17 54.45 -5.45
C LEU A 583 30.64 54.82 -4.06
N TYR A 584 29.62 55.65 -4.02
CA TYR A 584 28.93 55.99 -2.78
C TYR A 584 27.70 55.11 -2.59
N THR A 585 27.56 54.52 -1.40
CA THR A 585 26.41 53.68 -1.04
C THR A 585 25.65 54.34 0.10
N MET A 586 24.41 54.63 -0.12
CA MET A 586 23.45 55.06 0.90
C MET A 586 22.77 53.84 1.52
N VAL A 587 22.80 53.73 2.82
CA VAL A 587 22.06 52.76 3.61
C VAL A 587 21.00 53.53 4.42
N VAL A 588 19.76 53.06 4.31
CA VAL A 588 18.65 53.58 5.13
C VAL A 588 18.19 52.48 6.05
N THR A 589 18.16 52.74 7.35
CA THR A 589 17.66 51.83 8.39
C THR A 589 16.40 52.42 9.00
N ASN A 590 15.29 51.66 8.93
CA ASN A 590 14.02 52.09 9.50
C ASN A 590 13.98 51.97 11.05
N ALA A 591 12.91 52.38 11.69
CA ALA A 591 12.76 52.37 13.15
C ALA A 591 12.72 50.96 13.75
N ILE A 592 12.40 49.94 12.95
CA ILE A 592 12.34 48.52 13.35
C ILE A 592 13.65 47.74 13.05
N GLY A 593 14.69 48.44 12.58
CA GLY A 593 16.04 47.89 12.40
C GLY A 593 16.32 47.30 11.02
N CYS A 594 15.36 47.30 10.10
CA CYS A 594 15.58 46.78 8.74
C CYS A 594 16.24 47.84 7.85
N SER A 595 17.20 47.42 7.05
CA SER A 595 18.00 48.29 6.19
C SER A 595 17.86 47.94 4.73
N ALA A 596 17.98 48.94 3.89
CA ALA A 596 18.14 48.77 2.46
C ALA A 596 19.25 49.71 1.96
N SER A 597 19.87 49.44 0.83
CA SER A 597 20.98 50.24 0.27
C SER A 597 20.77 50.51 -1.23
N ALA A 598 21.28 51.68 -1.63
CA ALA A 598 21.41 52.05 -3.05
C ALA A 598 22.76 52.75 -3.25
N SER A 599 23.36 52.55 -4.41
CA SER A 599 24.68 53.07 -4.73
C SER A 599 24.65 53.97 -5.96
N VAL A 600 25.59 54.92 -6.00
CA VAL A 600 25.83 55.79 -7.13
C VAL A 600 27.34 55.89 -7.38
N THR A 601 27.75 55.80 -8.63
CA THR A 601 29.15 56.00 -9.03
C THR A 601 29.32 57.44 -9.45
N VAL A 602 30.24 58.17 -8.78
CA VAL A 602 30.70 59.47 -9.23
C VAL A 602 32.04 59.31 -9.90
N THR A 603 32.03 59.39 -11.22
CA THR A 603 33.22 59.29 -12.05
C THR A 603 33.91 60.64 -12.13
N VAL A 604 35.20 60.68 -11.73
CA VAL A 604 36.02 61.91 -11.82
C VAL A 604 36.90 61.83 -13.05
N THR A 605 36.69 62.82 -13.91
CA THR A 605 37.53 62.95 -15.10
C THR A 605 38.58 64.04 -14.89
N PRO A 606 39.81 63.83 -15.26
CA PRO A 606 40.83 64.83 -15.22
C PRO A 606 40.47 66.01 -16.16
N PRO A 607 40.92 67.24 -15.86
CA PRO A 607 40.74 68.35 -16.80
C PRO A 607 41.46 68.07 -18.11
N ASP A 608 40.96 68.62 -19.21
CA ASP A 608 41.63 68.54 -20.50
C ASP A 608 42.90 69.40 -20.48
N CYS A 609 44.04 68.79 -20.54
CA CYS A 609 45.35 69.42 -20.46
C CYS A 609 45.93 69.70 -21.89
N THR A 610 45.13 69.72 -22.90
CA THR A 610 45.54 70.00 -24.29
C THR A 610 45.08 71.39 -24.70
N PRO A 611 46.00 72.45 -24.68
CA PRO A 611 45.65 73.76 -25.17
C PRO A 611 45.56 73.77 -26.71
N ASP A 612 44.60 74.48 -27.25
CA ASP A 612 44.49 74.76 -28.68
C ASP A 612 45.17 76.09 -29.03
N PHE A 613 45.69 76.20 -30.26
CA PHE A 613 46.40 77.33 -30.74
C PHE A 613 45.78 77.78 -32.07
N PRO A 614 45.04 78.90 -32.10
CA PRO A 614 44.47 79.41 -33.33
C PRO A 614 45.54 79.65 -34.42
N ASN A 615 45.27 79.27 -35.63
CA ASN A 615 46.16 79.43 -36.79
C ASN A 615 45.96 80.78 -37.54
N ALA A 616 44.90 81.54 -37.15
CA ALA A 616 44.61 82.85 -37.67
C ALA A 616 43.79 83.62 -36.64
N PHE A 617 43.90 84.99 -36.71
CA PHE A 617 43.02 85.85 -35.92
C PHE A 617 42.75 87.14 -36.71
N THR A 618 41.66 87.85 -36.37
CA THR A 618 41.14 88.99 -37.10
C THR A 618 40.79 90.10 -36.14
N PRO A 619 41.77 91.03 -35.75
CA PRO A 619 41.48 92.13 -34.85
C PRO A 619 40.65 93.23 -35.52
N ASN A 620 39.38 93.00 -35.72
CA ASN A 620 38.43 93.91 -36.38
C ASN A 620 37.41 94.55 -35.40
N GLY A 621 37.49 94.15 -34.09
CA GLY A 621 36.68 94.71 -33.04
C GLY A 621 35.29 94.08 -32.91
N ASP A 622 35.01 92.91 -33.51
CA ASP A 622 33.75 92.22 -33.46
C ASP A 622 33.68 91.24 -32.23
N ALA A 623 34.70 91.22 -31.42
CA ALA A 623 34.91 90.34 -30.26
C ALA A 623 35.12 88.83 -30.62
N ALA A 624 35.22 88.51 -31.89
CA ALA A 624 35.50 87.15 -32.33
C ALA A 624 36.91 87.06 -32.92
N ASN A 625 37.79 86.26 -32.33
CA ASN A 625 39.18 86.11 -32.78
C ASN A 625 40.00 87.41 -32.93
N ASP A 626 39.67 88.42 -32.15
CA ASP A 626 40.33 89.72 -32.18
C ASP A 626 41.75 89.65 -31.57
N GLN A 627 42.05 88.60 -30.84
CA GLN A 627 43.31 88.43 -30.13
C GLN A 627 43.87 87.02 -30.32
N PHE A 628 45.19 86.88 -30.45
CA PHE A 628 45.83 85.60 -30.52
C PHE A 628 46.37 85.21 -29.11
N LYS A 629 45.91 84.05 -28.61
CA LYS A 629 46.28 83.42 -27.37
C LYS A 629 46.04 81.90 -27.40
N PRO A 630 46.73 81.16 -26.56
CA PRO A 630 46.33 79.75 -26.38
C PRO A 630 44.92 79.70 -25.75
N ILE A 631 44.15 78.68 -26.16
CA ILE A 631 42.76 78.47 -25.73
C ILE A 631 42.73 77.08 -25.02
N GLY A 632 42.09 77.00 -23.87
CA GLY A 632 41.90 75.75 -23.08
C GLY A 632 41.43 76.06 -21.67
N ASP A 633 40.60 75.16 -21.11
CA ASP A 633 39.97 75.36 -19.81
C ASP A 633 40.95 75.27 -18.63
N ALA A 634 42.08 74.54 -18.78
CA ALA A 634 43.02 74.27 -17.72
C ALA A 634 44.33 75.16 -17.82
N ILE A 635 44.30 76.21 -18.66
CA ILE A 635 45.46 77.12 -18.78
C ILE A 635 45.52 78.02 -17.55
N GLU A 636 46.61 77.87 -16.78
CA GLU A 636 46.91 78.67 -15.59
C GLU A 636 47.53 79.99 -15.94
N SER A 637 48.49 80.00 -16.87
CA SER A 637 49.10 81.19 -17.41
C SER A 637 49.87 80.87 -18.69
N PHE A 638 50.28 81.89 -19.43
CA PHE A 638 51.15 81.71 -20.57
C PHE A 638 52.06 82.84 -20.80
N GLU A 639 53.21 82.59 -21.45
CA GLU A 639 54.11 83.66 -21.96
C GLU A 639 54.26 83.52 -23.48
N LEU A 640 53.70 84.49 -24.24
CA LEU A 640 53.64 84.51 -25.69
C LEU A 640 54.71 85.46 -26.24
N SER A 641 55.49 85.04 -27.21
CA SER A 641 56.30 85.87 -28.04
C SER A 641 55.95 85.71 -29.49
N VAL A 642 55.77 86.81 -30.22
CA VAL A 642 55.41 86.79 -31.65
C VAL A 642 56.49 87.53 -32.45
N TYR A 643 56.79 87.01 -33.62
CA TYR A 643 57.81 87.49 -34.46
C TYR A 643 57.27 87.66 -35.93
N ASN A 644 57.72 88.74 -36.61
CA ASN A 644 57.39 88.89 -38.02
C ASN A 644 58.26 87.96 -38.90
N ARG A 645 58.03 87.91 -40.20
CA ARG A 645 58.72 87.05 -41.12
C ARG A 645 60.25 87.30 -41.20
N TRP A 646 60.73 88.47 -40.70
CA TRP A 646 62.12 88.86 -40.66
C TRP A 646 62.81 88.46 -39.40
N GLY A 647 62.08 87.79 -38.44
CA GLY A 647 62.63 87.37 -37.16
C GLY A 647 62.58 88.47 -36.12
N GLN A 648 62.08 89.65 -36.40
CA GLN A 648 61.91 90.71 -35.39
C GLN A 648 60.76 90.40 -34.48
N LYS A 649 60.98 90.49 -33.18
CA LYS A 649 59.94 90.27 -32.15
C LYS A 649 59.00 91.45 -32.16
N VAL A 650 57.71 91.17 -32.42
CA VAL A 650 56.60 92.14 -32.47
C VAL A 650 55.77 92.23 -31.24
N TYR A 651 55.78 91.13 -30.48
CA TYR A 651 55.08 91.06 -29.20
C TYR A 651 55.79 90.09 -28.24
N LYS A 652 55.75 90.46 -26.93
CA LYS A 652 56.06 89.53 -25.85
C LYS A 652 55.22 89.91 -24.65
N GLY A 653 54.51 88.98 -24.07
CA GLY A 653 53.67 89.20 -22.87
C GLY A 653 52.96 87.97 -22.41
N SER A 654 52.30 88.07 -21.25
CA SER A 654 51.45 87.06 -20.61
C SER A 654 49.96 87.28 -20.91
N SER A 655 49.70 88.15 -21.83
CA SER A 655 48.35 88.44 -22.34
C SER A 655 48.19 88.11 -23.84
N ALA A 656 47.00 88.13 -24.33
CA ALA A 656 46.76 87.89 -25.74
C ALA A 656 47.41 89.03 -26.61
N TRP A 657 47.92 88.66 -27.79
CA TRP A 657 48.40 89.63 -28.75
C TRP A 657 47.22 90.15 -29.62
N ASP A 658 47.03 91.50 -29.63
CA ASP A 658 45.98 92.21 -30.33
C ASP A 658 46.32 92.59 -31.77
N GLY A 659 47.42 92.08 -32.33
CA GLY A 659 47.87 92.35 -33.70
C GLY A 659 48.48 93.69 -33.87
N ARG A 660 49.02 94.39 -32.73
CA ARG A 660 49.69 95.69 -32.83
C ARG A 660 51.15 95.60 -32.47
N LEU A 661 51.92 96.47 -33.10
CA LEU A 661 53.35 96.72 -32.80
C LEU A 661 53.54 98.23 -32.45
N ASN A 662 53.97 98.55 -31.24
CA ASN A 662 54.12 99.93 -30.80
C ASN A 662 52.89 100.82 -30.98
N ASP A 663 51.68 100.31 -30.60
CA ASP A 663 50.35 100.92 -30.72
C ASP A 663 49.90 101.22 -32.21
N GLN A 664 50.64 100.72 -33.17
CA GLN A 664 50.21 100.77 -34.55
C GLN A 664 49.77 99.38 -35.02
N ASP A 665 48.84 99.32 -35.99
CA ASP A 665 48.40 98.11 -36.54
C ASP A 665 49.52 97.37 -37.31
N ALA A 666 49.80 96.09 -36.92
CA ALA A 666 50.76 95.28 -37.63
C ALA A 666 50.15 94.85 -38.99
N PRO A 667 50.99 94.75 -40.02
CA PRO A 667 50.52 94.33 -41.40
C PRO A 667 49.87 92.96 -41.38
N SER A 668 48.81 92.75 -42.23
CA SER A 668 48.28 91.39 -42.52
C SER A 668 49.36 90.51 -43.06
N ASP A 669 49.81 89.51 -42.35
CA ASP A 669 50.90 88.61 -42.70
C ASP A 669 50.87 87.34 -41.79
N VAL A 670 51.79 86.41 -42.07
CA VAL A 670 52.05 85.25 -41.26
C VAL A 670 53.10 85.61 -40.25
N TYR A 671 52.80 85.41 -38.97
CA TYR A 671 53.70 85.66 -37.83
C TYR A 671 54.13 84.36 -37.20
N ILE A 672 55.36 84.22 -36.79
CA ILE A 672 55.84 83.08 -35.97
C ILE A 672 55.61 83.39 -34.49
N TYR A 673 55.10 82.42 -33.81
CA TYR A 673 54.98 82.58 -32.34
C TYR A 673 55.77 81.48 -31.58
N THR A 674 56.22 81.79 -30.39
CA THR A 674 56.63 80.86 -29.35
C THR A 674 55.76 81.15 -28.14
N VAL A 675 55.28 80.16 -27.51
CA VAL A 675 54.44 80.28 -26.30
C VAL A 675 54.81 79.19 -25.33
N ASP A 676 55.02 79.59 -24.07
CA ASP A 676 55.07 78.66 -22.94
C ASP A 676 53.75 78.76 -22.21
N VAL A 677 53.04 77.65 -22.09
CA VAL A 677 51.74 77.62 -21.43
C VAL A 677 51.86 76.75 -20.19
N ASN A 678 51.49 77.29 -19.03
CA ASN A 678 51.32 76.53 -17.82
C ASN A 678 49.90 75.95 -17.86
N ILE A 679 49.83 74.65 -17.89
CA ILE A 679 48.58 73.91 -17.94
C ILE A 679 48.68 72.62 -17.11
N CYS A 680 47.74 72.36 -16.25
CA CYS A 680 47.76 71.16 -15.39
C CYS A 680 49.04 70.92 -14.61
N GLY A 681 49.64 72.01 -14.07
CA GLY A 681 50.87 71.97 -13.29
C GLY A 681 52.16 71.71 -14.07
N GLY A 682 52.10 71.65 -15.42
CA GLY A 682 53.23 71.51 -16.34
C GLY A 682 53.39 72.68 -17.25
N VAL A 683 54.60 72.84 -17.88
CA VAL A 683 54.85 73.84 -18.91
C VAL A 683 54.85 73.17 -20.27
N LEU A 684 53.97 73.58 -21.15
CA LEU A 684 54.00 73.17 -22.55
C LEU A 684 54.54 74.32 -23.41
N SER A 685 55.68 74.07 -24.03
CA SER A 685 56.27 74.99 -25.00
C SER A 685 55.83 74.70 -26.42
N ARG A 686 55.25 75.65 -27.10
CA ARG A 686 54.78 75.51 -28.49
C ARG A 686 55.39 76.58 -29.36
N LYS A 687 55.76 76.20 -30.54
CA LYS A 687 56.13 77.07 -31.67
C LYS A 687 55.19 76.80 -32.86
N GLY A 688 54.76 77.84 -33.47
CA GLY A 688 53.91 77.76 -34.63
C GLY A 688 53.85 79.05 -35.38
N ASP A 689 52.92 79.10 -36.33
CA ASP A 689 52.61 80.30 -37.08
C ASP A 689 51.18 80.73 -36.88
N VAL A 690 50.90 82.00 -36.95
CA VAL A 690 49.54 82.54 -36.90
C VAL A 690 49.38 83.59 -37.97
N THR A 691 48.32 83.55 -38.71
CA THR A 691 48.00 84.51 -39.79
C THR A 691 47.18 85.67 -39.17
N LEU A 692 47.72 86.89 -39.25
CA LEU A 692 46.94 88.08 -38.95
C LEU A 692 46.22 88.53 -40.20
N LEU A 693 44.91 88.60 -40.18
CA LEU A 693 44.01 89.08 -41.22
C LEU A 693 43.34 90.38 -40.78
N ARG A 694 43.33 91.44 -41.68
CA ARG A 694 42.61 92.72 -41.46
C ARG A 694 41.77 93.05 -42.65
#